data_53442c6efd8855de3f8db5299fbdea0d
#
_entry.id   53442c6efd8855de3f8db5299fbdea0d
#
_cell.length_a   1.000
_cell.length_b   1.000
_cell.length_c   1.000
_cell.angle_alpha   90.00
_cell.angle_beta   90.00
_cell.angle_gamma   90.00
#
_symmetry.space_group_name_H-M   'P 1'
#
loop_
_entity.id
_entity.type
_entity.pdbx_description
1 polymer ?
#
loop_
_entity_poly.entity_id
_entity_poly.type
_entity_poly.pdbx_seq_one_letter_code
_entity_poly.pdbx_strand_id
1 'polypeptide(L)'
;MKSEKCKVPKERTRRRCDVLPDTLHFALLTFHFSLALILLATASASAQLAPEIGYVYPSGGRAGTTVDVVLGGYDWTPDMQLFVHDPRIKLELIGPASPVLVAEPPYWFGFKARGPAWPLPREFAARLTIPADVPPGLIRWQVANANGASPPESFQVGIAPEIVEDSKRKTAQILPALPVTVAGQIRRIEEIDHYQFKVPKAGPVTIQLVARQLNSPLHAMLKVRDAEGRVVLDAADSEGRDLTLTMIAQADVPYEISLHDLDFAGDRSYVYRLTLTAGPHIRASYVAAGTRGKTHPVEFVGLGLATGSDKLESVFHDVTFPAAPDVNSLAYVLETPWGNALPFTLGVSDLWETVQPPSKESPLAVPGGRTSFIDTRFGSDQHLVTLKKGETWRIVAHARAIGSPLDLELTIFGADGKQLATTDDVPGTTDPELAFAVPADGAYRIVVTDRSGKSGSRAANYRLSVEPQREDVTLTMPTQLGIPLGTQGKLVIKAVRTGGFKGPIPLAFDRLPEGVTTAAELVIPADKNDLTIDLTCAADAPTNAALCRLTATPKIGEQIVTRPVGTILLATTMKARIKLTPEGLDDVRKVHRGSTFLAPILIERLEGYTGPITLEMTAKQQRHRQGLASEEFVVPPEALRVEYPIFVPEWMETTKTSRMILNGAVKVADPKGNVRTLLQRQELRIGILPEGALMKLSHTAGELTVAPGSEIRIPLALSRAAEFRAPVQIELIADETQTGLVAAAPITLTPEQADGALVVRLGNDPRLNGEQSFTIRAVGLKDGRWPVIAETTVLVTVRPGS
;
A
#
# COMPACT_ATOMS: atom_id res chain seq x y z
N MET A 1 54.22 15.82 -4.63
CA MET A 1 54.92 14.60 -5.14
C MET A 1 54.16 14.11 -6.36
N LYS A 2 54.92 13.83 -7.41
CA LYS A 2 54.52 13.69 -8.81
C LYS A 2 53.51 12.58 -9.10
N SER A 3 52.55 12.90 -9.98
CA SER A 3 51.66 11.97 -10.66
C SER A 3 52.39 11.28 -11.82
N GLU A 4 52.32 9.95 -11.87
CA GLU A 4 52.72 9.18 -13.06
C GLU A 4 51.50 8.78 -13.88
N LYS A 5 51.57 9.11 -15.17
CA LYS A 5 50.63 8.73 -16.22
C LYS A 5 51.05 7.39 -16.82
N CYS A 6 50.13 6.41 -16.80
CA CYS A 6 50.31 5.18 -17.55
C CYS A 6 49.77 5.33 -18.98
N LYS A 7 50.60 5.07 -19.97
CA LYS A 7 50.30 5.04 -21.39
C LYS A 7 49.93 3.62 -21.82
N VAL A 8 48.87 3.46 -22.60
CA VAL A 8 48.51 2.23 -23.29
C VAL A 8 48.89 2.34 -24.77
N PRO A 9 49.51 1.29 -25.37
CA PRO A 9 49.89 1.30 -26.77
C PRO A 9 48.73 0.94 -27.69
N LYS A 10 48.74 1.58 -28.88
CA LYS A 10 47.87 1.24 -30.02
C LYS A 10 48.52 0.14 -30.86
N GLU A 11 47.86 -0.97 -31.02
CA GLU A 11 48.14 -1.91 -32.11
C GLU A 11 47.00 -1.93 -33.12
N ARG A 12 47.37 -1.69 -34.39
CA ARG A 12 46.54 -1.77 -35.58
C ARG A 12 46.57 -3.20 -36.13
N THR A 13 45.44 -3.87 -36.23
CA THR A 13 45.26 -4.98 -37.17
C THR A 13 44.07 -4.76 -38.06
N ARG A 14 44.32 -4.57 -39.34
CA ARG A 14 43.34 -4.56 -40.42
C ARG A 14 42.79 -5.99 -40.62
N ARG A 15 41.49 -6.16 -40.56
CA ARG A 15 40.80 -7.27 -41.23
C ARG A 15 39.72 -6.73 -42.15
N ARG A 16 39.62 -7.35 -43.32
CA ARG A 16 38.75 -7.04 -44.45
C ARG A 16 37.31 -7.17 -44.05
N CYS A 17 36.49 -6.21 -44.43
CA CYS A 17 35.01 -6.33 -44.45
C CYS A 17 34.60 -7.00 -45.73
N ASP A 18 33.94 -8.15 -45.61
CA ASP A 18 33.16 -8.69 -46.68
C ASP A 18 31.78 -8.01 -46.71
N VAL A 19 31.41 -7.51 -47.87
CA VAL A 19 30.17 -6.75 -48.11
C VAL A 19 29.06 -7.75 -48.25
N LEU A 20 28.09 -7.70 -47.28
CA LEU A 20 26.77 -8.34 -47.39
C LEU A 20 25.81 -7.41 -48.16
N PRO A 21 24.91 -7.93 -48.98
CA PRO A 21 24.13 -7.10 -49.90
C PRO A 21 23.08 -6.23 -49.23
N ASP A 22 22.95 -4.99 -49.71
CA ASP A 22 22.12 -3.88 -49.23
C ASP A 22 20.59 -4.18 -49.05
N THR A 23 20.09 -5.32 -49.48
CA THR A 23 18.69 -5.67 -49.41
C THR A 23 18.19 -6.06 -48.01
N LEU A 24 19.08 -6.53 -47.12
CA LEU A 24 18.72 -6.92 -45.79
C LEU A 24 18.58 -5.70 -44.80
N HIS A 25 19.32 -4.64 -45.06
CA HIS A 25 19.27 -3.42 -44.26
C HIS A 25 18.01 -2.60 -44.51
N PHE A 26 17.47 -2.62 -45.72
CA PHE A 26 16.22 -1.94 -46.08
C PHE A 26 15.00 -2.62 -45.44
N ALA A 27 15.00 -3.94 -45.34
CA ALA A 27 13.91 -4.70 -44.71
C ALA A 27 13.88 -4.52 -43.18
N LEU A 28 15.04 -4.43 -42.51
CA LEU A 28 15.11 -4.15 -41.08
C LEU A 28 14.73 -2.70 -40.75
N LEU A 29 15.14 -1.73 -41.54
CA LEU A 29 14.77 -0.32 -41.35
C LEU A 29 13.27 -0.09 -41.56
N THR A 30 12.66 -0.74 -42.57
CA THR A 30 11.21 -0.64 -42.77
C THR A 30 10.41 -1.33 -41.68
N PHE A 31 10.89 -2.45 -41.12
CA PHE A 31 10.23 -3.13 -40.00
C PHE A 31 10.31 -2.30 -38.72
N HIS A 32 11.45 -1.65 -38.43
CA HIS A 32 11.59 -0.75 -37.28
C HIS A 32 10.79 0.55 -37.44
N PHE A 33 10.67 1.08 -38.66
CA PHE A 33 9.85 2.26 -38.93
C PHE A 33 8.35 1.94 -38.88
N SER A 34 7.93 0.76 -39.33
CA SER A 34 6.54 0.29 -39.21
C SER A 34 6.17 0.00 -37.75
N LEU A 35 7.09 -0.57 -36.96
CA LEU A 35 6.89 -0.82 -35.52
C LEU A 35 6.87 0.49 -34.72
N ALA A 36 7.72 1.46 -35.10
CA ALA A 36 7.71 2.81 -34.50
C ALA A 36 6.46 3.60 -34.89
N LEU A 37 5.94 3.44 -36.13
CA LEU A 37 4.68 4.07 -36.55
C LEU A 37 3.44 3.42 -35.89
N ILE A 38 3.47 2.11 -35.62
CA ILE A 38 2.42 1.41 -34.88
C ILE A 38 2.45 1.79 -33.41
N LEU A 39 3.64 2.04 -32.83
CA LEU A 39 3.79 2.56 -31.47
C LEU A 39 3.46 4.05 -31.32
N LEU A 40 3.53 4.83 -32.43
CA LEU A 40 3.11 6.24 -32.45
C LEU A 40 1.62 6.42 -32.81
N ALA A 41 0.96 5.39 -33.32
CA ALA A 41 -0.49 5.40 -33.62
C ALA A 41 -1.38 4.89 -32.47
N THR A 42 -0.80 4.51 -31.34
CA THR A 42 -1.57 4.53 -30.09
C THR A 42 -1.71 6.01 -29.70
N ALA A 43 -2.64 6.72 -30.38
CA ALA A 43 -3.24 7.90 -29.81
C ALA A 43 -3.58 7.49 -28.37
N SER A 44 -2.99 8.19 -27.43
CA SER A 44 -3.38 8.12 -26.03
C SER A 44 -4.86 8.49 -26.03
N ALA A 45 -5.73 7.48 -26.19
CA ALA A 45 -7.09 7.61 -25.77
C ALA A 45 -6.94 8.02 -24.30
N SER A 46 -7.28 9.25 -23.99
CA SER A 46 -7.23 9.77 -22.65
C SER A 46 -8.12 8.86 -21.84
N ALA A 47 -7.45 7.90 -21.16
CA ALA A 47 -8.15 6.86 -20.45
C ALA A 47 -8.90 7.53 -19.33
N GLN A 48 -10.18 7.26 -19.27
CA GLN A 48 -11.02 7.60 -18.13
C GLN A 48 -10.39 6.94 -16.90
N LEU A 49 -10.18 7.69 -15.83
CA LEU A 49 -9.44 7.19 -14.68
C LEU A 49 -10.37 6.42 -13.76
N ALA A 50 -10.12 5.14 -13.66
CA ALA A 50 -10.71 4.31 -12.63
C ALA A 50 -10.32 4.84 -11.23
N PRO A 51 -11.21 4.73 -10.23
CA PRO A 51 -10.89 5.10 -8.87
C PRO A 51 -9.79 4.20 -8.30
N GLU A 52 -8.92 4.77 -7.45
CA GLU A 52 -7.90 4.03 -6.70
C GLU A 52 -8.14 4.24 -5.20
N ILE A 53 -7.95 3.19 -4.41
CA ILE A 53 -8.03 3.25 -2.96
C ILE A 53 -6.64 3.62 -2.42
N GLY A 54 -6.59 4.60 -1.52
CA GLY A 54 -5.37 5.00 -0.85
C GLY A 54 -5.23 4.41 0.54
N TYR A 55 -6.30 4.46 1.34
CA TYR A 55 -6.29 3.97 2.73
C TYR A 55 -7.70 3.88 3.33
N VAL A 56 -7.76 3.19 4.47
CA VAL A 56 -8.87 3.20 5.43
C VAL A 56 -8.28 3.58 6.79
N TYR A 57 -8.85 4.56 7.48
CA TYR A 57 -8.41 4.95 8.82
C TYR A 57 -9.58 5.22 9.77
N PRO A 58 -9.65 4.53 10.93
CA PRO A 58 -8.89 3.35 11.33
C PRO A 58 -8.92 2.21 10.32
N SER A 59 -7.79 1.45 10.22
CA SER A 59 -7.62 0.43 9.18
C SER A 59 -8.25 -0.92 9.54
N GLY A 60 -9.43 -0.86 10.16
CA GLY A 60 -10.23 -2.03 10.53
C GLY A 60 -10.97 -1.84 11.84
N GLY A 61 -11.33 -2.96 12.45
CA GLY A 61 -12.07 -3.01 13.71
C GLY A 61 -12.10 -4.43 14.29
N ARG A 62 -12.58 -4.58 15.52
CA ARG A 62 -12.79 -5.87 16.14
C ARG A 62 -14.11 -6.48 15.69
N ALA A 63 -14.19 -7.81 15.58
CA ALA A 63 -15.46 -8.52 15.37
C ALA A 63 -16.50 -8.12 16.43
N GLY A 64 -17.75 -7.90 16.01
CA GLY A 64 -18.86 -7.44 16.85
C GLY A 64 -18.85 -5.92 17.10
N THR A 65 -18.09 -5.12 16.34
CA THR A 65 -18.03 -3.66 16.51
C THR A 65 -18.50 -2.89 15.30
N THR A 66 -18.88 -1.64 15.53
CA THR A 66 -19.10 -0.63 14.49
C THR A 66 -18.12 0.50 14.70
N VAL A 67 -17.39 0.88 13.65
CA VAL A 67 -16.31 1.86 13.68
C VAL A 67 -16.59 2.92 12.62
N ASP A 68 -16.53 4.19 12.98
CA ASP A 68 -16.51 5.26 12.01
C ASP A 68 -15.09 5.41 11.45
N VAL A 69 -14.97 5.39 10.13
CA VAL A 69 -13.69 5.39 9.41
C VAL A 69 -13.67 6.50 8.38
N VAL A 70 -12.47 6.94 8.04
CA VAL A 70 -12.20 7.80 6.89
C VAL A 70 -11.64 6.93 5.78
N LEU A 71 -12.27 6.97 4.62
CA LEU A 71 -11.79 6.32 3.41
C LEU A 71 -11.07 7.37 2.58
N GLY A 72 -9.80 7.15 2.27
CA GLY A 72 -9.01 8.01 1.39
C GLY A 72 -8.74 7.35 0.05
N GLY A 73 -8.94 8.08 -1.04
CA GLY A 73 -8.69 7.53 -2.37
C GLY A 73 -8.54 8.60 -3.44
N TYR A 74 -8.13 8.15 -4.61
CA TYR A 74 -7.82 8.99 -5.76
C TYR A 74 -8.89 8.81 -6.82
N ASP A 75 -9.26 9.91 -7.50
CA ASP A 75 -10.29 9.92 -8.55
C ASP A 75 -11.67 9.42 -8.07
N TRP A 76 -11.96 9.62 -6.79
CA TRP A 76 -13.23 9.28 -6.20
C TRP A 76 -14.29 10.33 -6.52
N THR A 77 -15.48 9.86 -6.76
CA THR A 77 -16.63 10.69 -7.13
C THR A 77 -17.77 10.49 -6.11
N PRO A 78 -18.68 11.47 -5.96
CA PRO A 78 -19.78 11.35 -5.01
C PRO A 78 -20.73 10.17 -5.27
N ASP A 79 -20.76 9.66 -6.50
CA ASP A 79 -21.60 8.54 -6.95
C ASP A 79 -20.89 7.18 -6.87
N MET A 80 -19.74 7.08 -6.17
CA MET A 80 -19.01 5.83 -6.02
C MET A 80 -19.79 4.79 -5.20
N GLN A 81 -19.51 3.52 -5.47
CA GLN A 81 -20.05 2.36 -4.78
C GLN A 81 -18.93 1.59 -4.11
N LEU A 82 -19.20 1.10 -2.89
CA LEU A 82 -18.27 0.33 -2.07
C LEU A 82 -18.62 -1.16 -2.13
N PHE A 83 -17.61 -2.02 -2.24
CA PHE A 83 -17.76 -3.47 -2.35
C PHE A 83 -16.84 -4.15 -1.36
N VAL A 84 -17.40 -4.85 -0.36
CA VAL A 84 -16.65 -5.69 0.57
C VAL A 84 -16.77 -7.14 0.14
N HIS A 85 -15.65 -7.88 0.11
CA HIS A 85 -15.64 -9.28 -0.36
C HIS A 85 -16.31 -10.24 0.62
N ASP A 86 -16.40 -9.89 1.91
CA ASP A 86 -17.22 -10.61 2.87
C ASP A 86 -18.61 -9.94 2.96
N PRO A 87 -19.67 -10.61 2.49
CA PRO A 87 -21.01 -10.02 2.42
C PRO A 87 -21.66 -9.75 3.79
N ARG A 88 -21.10 -10.28 4.87
CA ARG A 88 -21.58 -10.02 6.25
C ARG A 88 -21.20 -8.62 6.71
N ILE A 89 -20.06 -8.09 6.25
CA ILE A 89 -19.53 -6.79 6.66
C ILE A 89 -20.17 -5.69 5.84
N LYS A 90 -20.57 -4.62 6.51
CA LYS A 90 -21.09 -3.41 5.85
C LYS A 90 -20.08 -2.28 5.94
N LEU A 91 -19.87 -1.62 4.82
CA LEU A 91 -19.08 -0.42 4.69
C LEU A 91 -19.92 0.63 3.94
N GLU A 92 -20.35 1.67 4.64
CA GLU A 92 -21.34 2.63 4.15
C GLU A 92 -20.82 4.05 4.31
N LEU A 93 -21.03 4.90 3.28
CA LEU A 93 -20.72 6.33 3.39
C LEU A 93 -21.71 7.01 4.33
N ILE A 94 -21.21 7.87 5.23
CA ILE A 94 -22.01 8.62 6.21
C ILE A 94 -21.90 10.13 6.06
N GLY A 95 -21.14 10.61 5.08
CA GLY A 95 -20.97 12.04 4.84
C GLY A 95 -20.60 12.35 3.39
N PRO A 96 -20.63 13.63 3.00
CA PRO A 96 -20.16 14.07 1.70
C PRO A 96 -18.65 13.91 1.57
N ALA A 97 -18.16 13.99 0.32
CA ALA A 97 -16.73 14.06 0.05
C ALA A 97 -16.10 15.29 0.72
N SER A 98 -14.94 15.11 1.31
CA SER A 98 -14.11 16.23 1.74
C SER A 98 -13.51 16.98 0.54
N PRO A 99 -13.08 18.23 0.70
CA PRO A 99 -12.27 18.87 -0.32
C PRO A 99 -10.97 18.08 -0.55
N VAL A 100 -10.35 18.28 -1.71
CA VAL A 100 -9.06 17.68 -2.03
C VAL A 100 -8.02 18.16 -1.01
N LEU A 101 -7.27 17.23 -0.44
CA LEU A 101 -6.24 17.55 0.53
C LEU A 101 -5.07 18.25 -0.15
N VAL A 102 -4.75 19.45 0.31
CA VAL A 102 -3.57 20.17 -0.14
C VAL A 102 -2.36 19.71 0.67
N ALA A 103 -1.25 19.42 -0.02
CA ALA A 103 -0.01 19.08 0.65
C ALA A 103 0.50 20.24 1.50
N GLU A 104 1.00 19.95 2.68
CA GLU A 104 1.72 20.92 3.49
C GLU A 104 2.99 21.41 2.77
N PRO A 105 3.50 22.61 3.06
CA PRO A 105 4.77 23.07 2.54
C PRO A 105 5.88 22.04 2.82
N PRO A 106 6.79 21.82 1.87
CA PRO A 106 7.83 20.82 2.06
C PRO A 106 8.84 21.32 3.10
N TYR A 107 9.32 20.41 3.90
CA TYR A 107 10.62 20.58 4.50
C TYR A 107 11.70 20.50 3.41
N TRP A 108 12.75 21.28 3.56
CA TRP A 108 13.85 21.30 2.63
C TRP A 108 14.72 20.06 2.73
N PHE A 109 14.70 19.20 1.74
CA PHE A 109 15.59 18.03 1.65
C PHE A 109 16.53 18.05 0.44
N GLY A 110 17.03 19.23 0.04
CA GLY A 110 18.07 19.33 -0.98
C GLY A 110 17.66 18.94 -2.41
N PHE A 111 18.62 18.97 -3.30
CA PHE A 111 18.51 19.03 -4.78
C PHE A 111 17.86 17.85 -5.50
N LYS A 112 17.45 16.75 -4.89
CA LYS A 112 17.28 15.49 -5.61
C LYS A 112 15.85 15.01 -5.89
N ALA A 113 14.83 15.81 -5.79
CA ALA A 113 13.51 15.33 -6.14
C ALA A 113 13.02 15.80 -7.49
N ARG A 114 13.33 15.04 -8.49
CA ARG A 114 12.66 15.07 -9.79
C ARG A 114 11.75 13.86 -9.90
N GLY A 115 10.58 13.91 -9.26
CA GLY A 115 9.57 12.89 -9.40
C GLY A 115 8.34 13.41 -10.16
N PRO A 116 7.43 12.53 -10.61
CA PRO A 116 6.12 12.91 -11.09
C PRO A 116 5.31 13.60 -9.98
N ALA A 117 4.31 14.38 -10.35
CA ALA A 117 3.33 14.87 -9.41
C ALA A 117 2.54 13.68 -8.84
N TRP A 118 2.28 13.69 -7.52
CA TRP A 118 1.52 12.62 -6.86
C TRP A 118 0.08 13.07 -6.67
N PRO A 119 -0.91 12.23 -6.96
CA PRO A 119 -2.30 12.55 -6.73
C PRO A 119 -2.56 12.85 -5.25
N LEU A 120 -3.52 13.74 -5.00
CA LEU A 120 -4.04 14.02 -3.68
C LEU A 120 -5.26 13.14 -3.41
N PRO A 121 -5.35 12.51 -2.23
CA PRO A 121 -6.52 11.73 -1.87
C PRO A 121 -7.72 12.65 -1.59
N ARG A 122 -8.90 12.17 -1.95
CA ARG A 122 -10.18 12.71 -1.48
C ARG A 122 -10.70 11.80 -0.37
N GLU A 123 -11.15 12.39 0.74
CA GLU A 123 -11.64 11.63 1.88
C GLU A 123 -13.16 11.60 1.93
N PHE A 124 -13.69 10.48 2.41
CA PHE A 124 -15.11 10.27 2.70
C PHE A 124 -15.26 9.67 4.08
N ALA A 125 -16.18 10.23 4.87
CA ALA A 125 -16.57 9.61 6.12
C ALA A 125 -17.44 8.38 5.83
N ALA A 126 -17.10 7.26 6.48
CA ALA A 126 -17.80 6.00 6.30
C ALA A 126 -17.95 5.28 7.64
N ARG A 127 -18.84 4.29 7.66
CA ARG A 127 -19.09 3.43 8.81
C ARG A 127 -18.84 1.98 8.43
N LEU A 128 -17.96 1.32 9.18
CA LEU A 128 -17.61 -0.08 9.06
C LEU A 128 -18.30 -0.87 10.18
N THR A 129 -19.23 -1.76 9.81
CA THR A 129 -19.92 -2.64 10.76
C THR A 129 -19.46 -4.07 10.54
N ILE A 130 -18.85 -4.66 11.56
CA ILE A 130 -18.26 -5.99 11.54
C ILE A 130 -19.08 -6.90 12.47
N PRO A 131 -19.84 -7.88 11.97
CA PRO A 131 -20.55 -8.86 12.80
C PRO A 131 -19.62 -9.70 13.67
N ALA A 132 -20.16 -10.23 14.78
CA ALA A 132 -19.36 -10.99 15.75
C ALA A 132 -18.88 -12.35 15.23
N ASP A 133 -19.54 -12.90 14.22
CA ASP A 133 -19.21 -14.18 13.56
C ASP A 133 -18.17 -14.05 12.43
N VAL A 134 -17.66 -12.85 12.15
CA VAL A 134 -16.58 -12.65 11.20
C VAL A 134 -15.24 -13.04 11.84
N PRO A 135 -14.53 -14.02 11.27
CA PRO A 135 -13.23 -14.41 11.82
C PRO A 135 -12.19 -13.30 11.68
N PRO A 136 -11.23 -13.24 12.61
CA PRO A 136 -10.08 -12.33 12.47
C PRO A 136 -9.29 -12.58 11.19
N GLY A 137 -8.81 -11.50 10.57
CA GLY A 137 -8.03 -11.60 9.34
C GLY A 137 -8.15 -10.36 8.46
N LEU A 138 -7.57 -10.45 7.27
CA LEU A 138 -7.63 -9.40 6.25
C LEU A 138 -8.90 -9.57 5.40
N ILE A 139 -9.63 -8.49 5.25
CA ILE A 139 -10.84 -8.42 4.44
C ILE A 139 -10.59 -7.49 3.25
N ARG A 140 -10.82 -8.00 2.04
CA ARG A 140 -10.68 -7.21 0.81
C ARG A 140 -11.92 -6.36 0.55
N TRP A 141 -11.69 -5.18 -0.02
CA TRP A 141 -12.75 -4.29 -0.48
C TRP A 141 -12.32 -3.51 -1.72
N GLN A 142 -13.25 -3.01 -2.48
CA GLN A 142 -13.05 -2.30 -3.74
C GLN A 142 -14.05 -1.15 -3.89
N VAL A 143 -13.75 -0.23 -4.80
CA VAL A 143 -14.60 0.90 -5.16
C VAL A 143 -14.87 0.89 -6.66
N ALA A 144 -16.07 1.25 -7.07
CA ALA A 144 -16.40 1.52 -8.46
C ALA A 144 -17.20 2.82 -8.62
N ASN A 145 -17.03 3.47 -9.74
CA ASN A 145 -17.83 4.62 -10.17
C ASN A 145 -18.01 4.60 -11.69
N ALA A 146 -18.62 5.63 -12.26
CA ALA A 146 -18.86 5.73 -13.70
C ALA A 146 -17.56 5.75 -14.55
N ASN A 147 -16.39 5.91 -13.94
CA ASN A 147 -15.09 5.93 -14.60
C ASN A 147 -14.37 4.57 -14.57
N GLY A 148 -14.75 3.65 -13.69
CA GLY A 148 -14.11 2.34 -13.59
C GLY A 148 -14.26 1.67 -12.22
N ALA A 149 -13.43 0.64 -12.00
CA ALA A 149 -13.32 -0.10 -10.75
C ALA A 149 -11.87 -0.10 -10.25
N SER A 150 -11.68 -0.04 -8.92
CA SER A 150 -10.38 -0.08 -8.28
C SER A 150 -9.83 -1.52 -8.19
N PRO A 151 -8.49 -1.70 -8.07
CA PRO A 151 -7.94 -2.91 -7.49
C PRO A 151 -8.44 -3.12 -6.05
N PRO A 152 -8.39 -4.36 -5.52
CA PRO A 152 -8.78 -4.63 -4.15
C PRO A 152 -7.71 -4.13 -3.16
N GLU A 153 -8.19 -3.52 -2.08
CA GLU A 153 -7.42 -3.17 -0.90
C GLU A 153 -7.92 -3.92 0.32
N SER A 154 -7.20 -3.83 1.45
CA SER A 154 -7.51 -4.61 2.64
C SER A 154 -7.68 -3.74 3.89
N PHE A 155 -8.56 -4.15 4.77
CA PHE A 155 -8.59 -3.75 6.16
C PHE A 155 -8.57 -5.00 7.05
N GLN A 156 -8.26 -4.83 8.34
CA GLN A 156 -8.11 -5.97 9.24
C GLN A 156 -9.25 -6.08 10.25
N VAL A 157 -9.80 -7.28 10.40
CA VAL A 157 -10.62 -7.65 11.55
C VAL A 157 -9.70 -8.16 12.65
N GLY A 158 -9.65 -7.43 13.77
CA GLY A 158 -8.80 -7.71 14.91
C GLY A 158 -9.50 -8.52 16.01
N ILE A 159 -8.70 -8.93 17.01
CA ILE A 159 -9.17 -9.69 18.20
C ILE A 159 -9.14 -8.87 19.47
N ALA A 160 -8.22 -7.92 19.59
CA ALA A 160 -8.03 -7.11 20.80
C ALA A 160 -8.99 -5.91 20.82
N PRO A 161 -9.28 -5.35 22.01
CA PRO A 161 -9.88 -4.02 22.11
C PRO A 161 -9.08 -2.98 21.34
N GLU A 162 -9.75 -2.04 20.71
CA GLU A 162 -9.12 -1.08 19.81
C GLU A 162 -9.26 0.35 20.32
N ILE A 163 -8.20 1.12 20.12
CA ILE A 163 -8.17 2.57 20.30
C ILE A 163 -7.59 3.22 19.04
N VAL A 164 -7.93 4.48 18.84
CA VAL A 164 -7.38 5.29 17.75
C VAL A 164 -6.28 6.18 18.35
N GLU A 165 -5.25 6.41 17.56
CA GLU A 165 -4.20 7.35 17.86
C GLU A 165 -4.77 8.76 18.10
N ASP A 166 -4.26 9.46 19.12
CA ASP A 166 -4.51 10.88 19.31
C ASP A 166 -3.38 11.70 18.63
N SER A 167 -3.56 11.96 17.34
CA SER A 167 -2.59 12.69 16.51
C SER A 167 -2.31 14.15 16.96
N LYS A 168 -3.10 14.69 17.90
CA LYS A 168 -2.88 16.02 18.47
C LYS A 168 -1.92 16.02 19.66
N ARG A 169 -1.51 14.87 20.17
CA ARG A 169 -0.57 14.77 21.29
C ARG A 169 0.86 15.08 20.84
N LYS A 170 1.58 15.72 21.76
CA LYS A 170 3.04 15.92 21.66
C LYS A 170 3.82 15.02 22.64
N THR A 171 3.12 14.28 23.50
CA THR A 171 3.69 13.34 24.47
C THR A 171 3.16 11.95 24.19
N ALA A 172 3.85 10.91 24.66
CA ALA A 172 3.45 9.53 24.48
C ALA A 172 1.99 9.29 24.89
N GLN A 173 1.22 8.62 24.04
CA GLN A 173 -0.13 8.19 24.36
C GLN A 173 -0.09 7.00 25.32
N ILE A 174 -0.70 7.15 26.49
CA ILE A 174 -0.77 6.08 27.49
C ILE A 174 -1.79 5.04 27.02
N LEU A 175 -1.33 3.80 26.85
CA LEU A 175 -2.16 2.70 26.43
C LEU A 175 -2.95 2.11 27.61
N PRO A 176 -4.17 1.61 27.38
CA PRO A 176 -4.93 0.88 28.39
C PRO A 176 -4.25 -0.47 28.70
N ALA A 177 -4.91 -1.26 29.58
CA ALA A 177 -4.44 -2.61 29.86
C ALA A 177 -4.41 -3.48 28.60
N LEU A 178 -3.37 -4.35 28.52
CA LEU A 178 -3.22 -5.29 27.42
C LEU A 178 -4.22 -6.46 27.53
N PRO A 179 -4.71 -7.03 26.42
CA PRO A 179 -4.34 -6.70 25.05
C PRO A 179 -5.01 -5.42 24.51
N VAL A 180 -4.33 -4.70 23.64
CA VAL A 180 -4.86 -3.51 22.97
C VAL A 180 -4.31 -3.42 21.54
N THR A 181 -5.13 -2.94 20.60
CA THR A 181 -4.71 -2.53 19.26
C THR A 181 -4.85 -1.01 19.13
N VAL A 182 -3.80 -0.35 18.69
CA VAL A 182 -3.82 1.06 18.29
C VAL A 182 -3.94 1.12 16.77
N ALA A 183 -4.95 1.79 16.28
CA ALA A 183 -5.01 2.20 14.87
C ALA A 183 -4.34 3.57 14.74
N GLY A 184 -3.21 3.62 14.05
CA GLY A 184 -2.42 4.83 13.90
C GLY A 184 -2.10 5.17 12.45
N GLN A 185 -1.51 6.36 12.25
CA GLN A 185 -1.21 6.90 10.92
C GLN A 185 -0.04 7.88 11.00
N ILE A 186 1.09 7.60 10.34
CA ILE A 186 2.20 8.56 10.17
C ILE A 186 1.77 9.60 9.13
N ARG A 187 1.16 10.68 9.58
CA ARG A 187 0.46 11.65 8.72
C ARG A 187 1.38 12.61 7.99
N ARG A 188 2.62 12.78 8.49
CA ARG A 188 3.58 13.77 8.01
C ARG A 188 4.96 13.17 7.90
N ILE A 189 5.77 13.75 7.04
CA ILE A 189 7.22 13.47 7.03
C ILE A 189 7.83 13.84 8.39
N GLU A 190 8.81 13.06 8.84
CA GLU A 190 9.50 13.19 10.14
C GLU A 190 8.62 12.97 11.37
N GLU A 191 7.39 12.50 11.21
CA GLU A 191 6.51 12.15 12.32
C GLU A 191 6.99 10.91 13.03
N ILE A 192 6.97 10.94 14.35
CA ILE A 192 7.28 9.82 15.23
C ILE A 192 6.13 9.68 16.23
N ASP A 193 5.44 8.56 16.19
CA ASP A 193 4.39 8.25 17.13
C ASP A 193 4.97 7.64 18.39
N HIS A 194 4.45 8.06 19.55
CA HIS A 194 4.90 7.62 20.84
C HIS A 194 3.76 7.03 21.66
N TYR A 195 3.98 5.81 22.17
CA TYR A 195 3.03 5.08 23.01
C TYR A 195 3.70 4.62 24.29
N GLN A 196 3.00 4.72 25.41
CA GLN A 196 3.49 4.23 26.69
C GLN A 196 2.59 3.12 27.21
N PHE A 197 3.17 2.00 27.63
CA PHE A 197 2.45 0.90 28.25
C PHE A 197 3.16 0.40 29.51
N LYS A 198 2.43 -0.33 30.34
CA LYS A 198 2.94 -1.11 31.46
C LYS A 198 2.15 -2.38 31.65
N VAL A 199 2.73 -3.36 32.30
CA VAL A 199 2.07 -4.64 32.61
C VAL A 199 1.99 -4.83 34.12
N PRO A 200 0.88 -5.40 34.67
CA PRO A 200 0.74 -5.61 36.10
C PRO A 200 1.56 -6.79 36.62
N LYS A 201 1.99 -7.70 35.73
CA LYS A 201 2.79 -8.89 36.02
C LYS A 201 3.96 -8.96 35.07
N ALA A 202 5.14 -9.22 35.59
CA ALA A 202 6.34 -9.45 34.77
C ALA A 202 6.16 -10.67 33.87
N GLY A 203 6.60 -10.55 32.59
CA GLY A 203 6.48 -11.62 31.61
C GLY A 203 6.62 -11.14 30.17
N PRO A 204 6.41 -12.04 29.21
CA PRO A 204 6.50 -11.71 27.78
C PRO A 204 5.38 -10.75 27.36
N VAL A 205 5.75 -9.75 26.57
CA VAL A 205 4.86 -8.86 25.84
C VAL A 205 5.20 -8.98 24.37
N THR A 206 4.19 -9.35 23.58
CA THR A 206 4.30 -9.40 22.12
C THR A 206 3.71 -8.14 21.52
N ILE A 207 4.50 -7.51 20.65
CA ILE A 207 4.18 -6.30 19.90
C ILE A 207 4.11 -6.69 18.44
N GLN A 208 2.94 -6.55 17.82
CA GLN A 208 2.71 -6.79 16.39
C GLN A 208 2.35 -5.49 15.71
N LEU A 209 3.03 -5.18 14.64
CA LEU A 209 2.72 -4.05 13.77
C LEU A 209 2.32 -4.58 12.39
N VAL A 210 1.15 -4.19 11.92
CA VAL A 210 0.62 -4.51 10.59
C VAL A 210 0.44 -3.21 9.83
N ALA A 211 1.12 -3.08 8.71
CA ALA A 211 1.06 -1.95 7.80
C ALA A 211 1.11 -2.42 6.33
N ARG A 212 2.13 -3.19 5.95
CA ARG A 212 2.33 -3.67 4.58
C ARG A 212 1.18 -4.56 4.11
N GLN A 213 0.66 -5.39 4.98
CA GLN A 213 -0.51 -6.23 4.69
C GLN A 213 -1.80 -5.42 4.48
N LEU A 214 -1.82 -4.16 4.92
CA LEU A 214 -2.88 -3.18 4.66
C LEU A 214 -2.60 -2.34 3.41
N ASN A 215 -1.58 -2.69 2.63
CA ASN A 215 -1.05 -1.94 1.49
C ASN A 215 -0.58 -0.51 1.85
N SER A 216 -0.32 -0.26 3.13
CA SER A 216 0.31 0.97 3.60
C SER A 216 1.75 1.05 3.05
N PRO A 217 2.21 2.22 2.58
CA PRO A 217 3.60 2.39 2.14
C PRO A 217 4.60 2.41 3.30
N LEU A 218 4.16 2.40 4.54
CA LEU A 218 5.00 2.48 5.74
C LEU A 218 6.04 1.36 5.82
N HIS A 219 7.31 1.72 5.84
CA HIS A 219 8.44 0.88 6.24
C HIS A 219 8.75 1.15 7.71
N ALA A 220 8.12 0.40 8.58
CA ALA A 220 8.11 0.70 10.00
C ALA A 220 9.47 0.50 10.67
N MET A 221 9.91 1.51 11.42
CA MET A 221 10.97 1.46 12.41
C MET A 221 10.38 1.57 13.80
N LEU A 222 10.52 0.53 14.62
CA LEU A 222 9.95 0.44 15.95
C LEU A 222 11.06 0.29 16.99
N LYS A 223 11.03 1.14 18.03
CA LYS A 223 11.92 1.04 19.19
C LYS A 223 11.12 1.04 20.48
N VAL A 224 11.55 0.22 21.42
CA VAL A 224 11.01 0.23 22.78
C VAL A 224 12.11 0.65 23.76
N ARG A 225 11.78 1.60 24.65
CA ARG A 225 12.67 2.09 25.71
C ARG A 225 12.07 1.76 27.08
N ASP A 226 12.95 1.51 28.05
CA ASP A 226 12.55 1.39 29.43
C ASP A 226 12.44 2.76 30.13
N ALA A 227 12.12 2.75 31.42
CA ALA A 227 11.97 3.97 32.24
C ALA A 227 13.26 4.82 32.32
N GLU A 228 14.43 4.22 32.15
CA GLU A 228 15.74 4.89 32.12
C GLU A 228 16.11 5.39 30.70
N GLY A 229 15.24 5.19 29.70
CA GLY A 229 15.47 5.60 28.33
C GLY A 229 16.37 4.66 27.51
N ARG A 230 16.75 3.50 28.05
CA ARG A 230 17.58 2.50 27.35
C ARG A 230 16.73 1.75 26.33
N VAL A 231 17.26 1.51 25.14
CA VAL A 231 16.60 0.72 24.12
C VAL A 231 16.63 -0.76 24.54
N VAL A 232 15.46 -1.35 24.76
CA VAL A 232 15.28 -2.77 25.12
C VAL A 232 14.82 -3.60 23.92
N LEU A 233 14.27 -2.97 22.88
CA LEU A 233 13.86 -3.60 21.65
C LEU A 233 13.99 -2.61 20.49
N ASP A 234 14.49 -3.08 19.35
CA ASP A 234 14.72 -2.28 18.15
C ASP A 234 14.54 -3.17 16.92
N ALA A 235 13.69 -2.76 15.97
CA ALA A 235 13.48 -3.48 14.73
C ALA A 235 12.97 -2.56 13.62
N ALA A 236 13.37 -2.90 12.40
CA ALA A 236 12.90 -2.26 11.18
C ALA A 236 12.29 -3.29 10.22
N ASP A 237 11.19 -2.94 9.57
CA ASP A 237 10.62 -3.74 8.47
C ASP A 237 11.40 -3.51 7.17
N SER A 238 12.60 -4.06 7.10
CA SER A 238 13.46 -3.99 5.92
C SER A 238 13.06 -4.96 4.79
N GLU A 239 12.21 -5.96 5.11
CA GLU A 239 11.77 -6.99 4.17
C GLU A 239 10.33 -6.79 3.67
N GLY A 240 9.60 -5.79 4.19
CA GLY A 240 8.21 -5.53 3.83
C GLY A 240 7.23 -6.62 4.29
N ARG A 241 7.48 -7.20 5.47
CA ARG A 241 6.70 -8.32 6.03
C ARG A 241 5.90 -7.95 7.28
N ASP A 242 5.93 -6.67 7.68
CA ASP A 242 5.47 -6.22 8.98
C ASP A 242 6.33 -6.78 10.15
N LEU A 243 6.05 -6.34 11.38
CA LEU A 243 6.87 -6.67 12.53
C LEU A 243 6.06 -7.45 13.58
N THR A 244 6.65 -8.51 14.10
CA THR A 244 6.18 -9.16 15.33
C THR A 244 7.37 -9.42 16.25
N LEU A 245 7.34 -8.77 17.40
CA LEU A 245 8.47 -8.69 18.34
C LEU A 245 8.00 -9.11 19.73
N THR A 246 8.91 -9.68 20.53
CA THR A 246 8.61 -10.06 21.91
C THR A 246 9.72 -9.56 22.83
N MET A 247 9.33 -8.97 23.94
CA MET A 247 10.23 -8.58 25.03
C MET A 247 9.73 -9.14 26.35
N ILE A 248 10.60 -9.18 27.37
CA ILE A 248 10.19 -9.49 28.73
C ILE A 248 10.05 -8.18 29.50
N ALA A 249 8.81 -7.86 29.85
CA ALA A 249 8.49 -6.66 30.60
C ALA A 249 8.50 -6.94 32.10
N GLN A 250 8.95 -5.97 32.89
CA GLN A 250 8.87 -6.00 34.37
C GLN A 250 7.50 -5.46 34.82
N ALA A 251 7.03 -5.93 35.96
CA ALA A 251 5.77 -5.49 36.54
C ALA A 251 5.81 -3.99 36.87
N ASP A 252 4.76 -3.27 36.49
CA ASP A 252 4.51 -1.84 36.79
C ASP A 252 5.58 -0.87 36.26
N VAL A 253 6.56 -1.34 35.47
CA VAL A 253 7.56 -0.50 34.81
C VAL A 253 6.95 0.08 33.52
N PRO A 254 7.01 1.41 33.31
CA PRO A 254 6.58 2.00 32.05
C PRO A 254 7.61 1.76 30.94
N TYR A 255 7.11 1.39 29.77
CA TYR A 255 7.88 1.26 28.52
C TYR A 255 7.31 2.21 27.49
N GLU A 256 8.18 2.85 26.72
CA GLU A 256 7.82 3.73 25.64
C GLU A 256 8.16 3.11 24.27
N ILE A 257 7.16 3.04 23.39
CA ILE A 257 7.32 2.67 21.99
C ILE A 257 7.44 3.94 21.18
N SER A 258 8.44 4.05 20.32
CA SER A 258 8.51 5.03 19.24
C SER A 258 8.40 4.32 17.89
N LEU A 259 7.56 4.85 17.00
CA LEU A 259 7.26 4.30 15.67
C LEU A 259 7.36 5.41 14.63
N HIS A 260 8.11 5.16 13.57
CA HIS A 260 8.22 6.06 12.42
C HIS A 260 8.53 5.26 11.15
N ASP A 261 8.44 5.91 10.00
CA ASP A 261 8.89 5.35 8.73
C ASP A 261 10.43 5.33 8.67
N LEU A 262 11.02 4.28 8.10
CA LEU A 262 12.47 4.10 8.01
C LEU A 262 13.19 5.26 7.31
N ASP A 263 12.56 5.83 6.28
CA ASP A 263 13.04 6.99 5.51
C ASP A 263 12.46 8.32 6.01
N PHE A 264 11.76 8.31 7.16
CA PHE A 264 11.02 9.45 7.70
C PHE A 264 10.00 10.03 6.71
N ALA A 265 9.46 9.20 5.84
CA ALA A 265 8.34 9.54 5.01
C ALA A 265 7.04 9.51 5.82
N GLY A 266 5.99 10.09 5.27
CA GLY A 266 4.67 10.09 5.90
C GLY A 266 3.67 10.87 5.08
N ASP A 267 2.46 10.37 5.03
CA ASP A 267 1.24 11.03 4.59
C ASP A 267 0.04 10.21 5.08
N ARG A 268 -1.16 10.59 4.71
CA ARG A 268 -2.38 9.94 5.21
C ARG A 268 -2.55 8.47 4.78
N SER A 269 -1.77 7.98 3.81
CA SER A 269 -1.76 6.56 3.41
C SER A 269 -0.88 5.67 4.30
N TYR A 270 -0.04 6.27 5.17
CA TYR A 270 0.86 5.53 6.06
C TYR A 270 0.12 5.03 7.31
N VAL A 271 -0.93 4.26 7.09
CA VAL A 271 -1.74 3.67 8.17
C VAL A 271 -1.09 2.43 8.75
N TYR A 272 -1.33 2.16 10.04
CA TYR A 272 -0.86 0.95 10.70
C TYR A 272 -1.81 0.49 11.82
N ARG A 273 -1.61 -0.74 12.25
CA ARG A 273 -2.25 -1.34 13.43
C ARG A 273 -1.15 -1.89 14.32
N LEU A 274 -1.02 -1.32 15.51
CA LEU A 274 -0.06 -1.73 16.53
C LEU A 274 -0.81 -2.49 17.63
N THR A 275 -0.61 -3.81 17.70
CA THR A 275 -1.25 -4.68 18.68
C THR A 275 -0.24 -5.10 19.74
N LEU A 276 -0.56 -4.86 21.00
CA LEU A 276 0.21 -5.32 22.16
C LEU A 276 -0.58 -6.37 22.92
N THR A 277 0.04 -7.49 23.23
CA THR A 277 -0.54 -8.57 24.03
C THR A 277 0.41 -8.98 25.16
N ALA A 278 -0.15 -9.18 26.36
CA ALA A 278 0.60 -9.84 27.43
C ALA A 278 0.58 -11.35 27.15
N GLY A 279 1.66 -11.85 26.59
CA GLY A 279 1.83 -13.25 26.21
C GLY A 279 3.00 -13.46 25.27
N PRO A 280 3.45 -14.71 25.12
CA PRO A 280 4.58 -15.06 24.28
C PRO A 280 4.22 -15.07 22.80
N HIS A 281 5.24 -15.16 21.95
CA HIS A 281 5.12 -15.30 20.50
C HIS A 281 5.68 -16.64 20.02
N ILE A 282 4.85 -17.40 19.29
CA ILE A 282 5.26 -18.63 18.62
C ILE A 282 6.01 -18.24 17.34
N ARG A 283 7.22 -18.77 17.16
CA ARG A 283 8.06 -18.56 15.97
C ARG A 283 8.06 -19.74 15.03
N ALA A 284 7.89 -20.95 15.53
CA ALA A 284 7.87 -22.16 14.73
C ALA A 284 6.99 -23.23 15.39
N SER A 285 6.53 -24.18 14.60
CA SER A 285 5.85 -25.39 15.08
C SER A 285 6.43 -26.65 14.45
N TYR A 286 6.44 -27.73 15.20
CA TYR A 286 6.80 -29.08 14.77
C TYR A 286 5.66 -30.01 15.22
N VAL A 287 4.72 -30.34 14.36
CA VAL A 287 4.59 -30.21 12.89
C VAL A 287 4.17 -28.80 12.42
N ALA A 288 4.62 -28.39 11.23
CA ALA A 288 4.15 -27.14 10.59
C ALA A 288 2.79 -27.31 9.87
N ALA A 289 2.46 -28.53 9.49
CA ALA A 289 1.15 -28.93 9.01
C ALA A 289 0.77 -30.29 9.60
N GLY A 290 -0.50 -30.48 9.97
CA GLY A 290 -0.97 -31.75 10.49
C GLY A 290 -1.88 -32.48 9.49
N THR A 291 -1.91 -33.80 9.61
CA THR A 291 -2.73 -34.65 8.76
C THR A 291 -4.22 -34.40 9.03
N ARG A 292 -4.98 -34.15 8.00
CA ARG A 292 -6.44 -33.84 8.05
C ARG A 292 -7.20 -34.86 8.89
N GLY A 293 -8.04 -34.37 9.80
CA GLY A 293 -8.88 -35.19 10.69
C GLY A 293 -8.09 -35.99 11.75
N LYS A 294 -6.80 -35.70 11.95
CA LYS A 294 -5.97 -36.37 12.95
C LYS A 294 -5.56 -35.42 14.06
N THR A 295 -5.25 -36.01 15.23
CA THR A 295 -4.61 -35.30 16.33
C THR A 295 -3.11 -35.57 16.29
N HIS A 296 -2.31 -34.51 16.36
CA HIS A 296 -0.86 -34.59 16.44
C HIS A 296 -0.35 -33.90 17.69
N PRO A 297 0.67 -34.44 18.36
CA PRO A 297 1.45 -33.69 19.34
C PRO A 297 2.26 -32.65 18.59
N VAL A 298 1.91 -31.39 18.74
CA VAL A 298 2.60 -30.26 18.11
C VAL A 298 3.52 -29.62 19.15
N GLU A 299 4.80 -29.53 18.81
CA GLU A 299 5.76 -28.73 19.56
C GLU A 299 5.74 -27.30 19.04
N PHE A 300 5.39 -26.35 19.89
CA PHE A 300 5.48 -24.92 19.61
C PHE A 300 6.79 -24.37 20.15
N VAL A 301 7.52 -23.64 19.32
CA VAL A 301 8.82 -23.04 19.64
C VAL A 301 8.68 -21.52 19.60
N GLY A 302 9.11 -20.84 20.65
CA GLY A 302 9.03 -19.38 20.73
C GLY A 302 9.72 -18.82 21.96
N LEU A 303 9.62 -17.51 22.15
CA LEU A 303 10.23 -16.82 23.30
C LEU A 303 9.26 -16.81 24.48
N GLY A 304 9.74 -17.27 25.65
CA GLY A 304 8.99 -17.19 26.90
C GLY A 304 7.74 -18.07 26.97
N LEU A 305 7.66 -19.18 26.21
CA LEU A 305 6.47 -20.04 26.18
C LEU A 305 6.22 -20.75 27.49
N ALA A 306 7.27 -21.30 28.13
CA ALA A 306 7.18 -22.11 29.36
C ALA A 306 7.54 -21.30 30.63
N THR A 307 8.66 -20.58 30.62
CA THR A 307 9.19 -19.89 31.82
C THR A 307 8.94 -18.39 31.81
N GLY A 308 8.46 -17.81 30.69
CA GLY A 308 8.29 -16.36 30.52
C GLY A 308 9.62 -15.61 30.38
N SER A 309 10.74 -16.32 30.11
CA SER A 309 12.06 -15.73 29.94
C SER A 309 12.32 -15.31 28.49
N ASP A 310 13.40 -14.56 28.24
CA ASP A 310 13.86 -14.14 26.90
C ASP A 310 14.54 -15.27 26.10
N LYS A 311 14.39 -16.50 26.53
CA LYS A 311 14.98 -17.68 25.89
C LYS A 311 14.01 -18.33 24.91
N LEU A 312 14.58 -18.92 23.88
CA LEU A 312 13.82 -19.79 22.98
C LEU A 312 13.47 -21.07 23.72
N GLU A 313 12.17 -21.31 23.87
CA GLU A 313 11.60 -22.42 24.60
C GLU A 313 10.65 -23.21 23.72
N SER A 314 10.32 -24.44 24.15
CA SER A 314 9.31 -25.24 23.48
C SER A 314 8.28 -25.82 24.46
N VAL A 315 7.06 -25.94 24.00
CA VAL A 315 5.93 -26.59 24.69
C VAL A 315 5.20 -27.50 23.72
N PHE A 316 4.64 -28.60 24.25
CA PHE A 316 3.90 -29.57 23.44
C PHE A 316 2.41 -29.49 23.75
N HIS A 317 1.60 -29.47 22.69
CA HIS A 317 0.15 -29.53 22.79
C HIS A 317 -0.41 -30.49 21.75
N ASP A 318 -1.40 -31.28 22.14
CA ASP A 318 -2.16 -32.10 21.20
C ASP A 318 -3.13 -31.22 20.41
N VAL A 319 -2.95 -31.14 19.10
CA VAL A 319 -3.78 -30.36 18.20
C VAL A 319 -4.57 -31.26 17.27
N THR A 320 -5.89 -31.12 17.29
CA THR A 320 -6.79 -31.83 16.37
C THR A 320 -7.00 -30.99 15.11
N PHE A 321 -6.58 -31.53 13.98
CA PHE A 321 -6.71 -30.85 12.67
C PHE A 321 -8.09 -31.06 12.05
N PRO A 322 -8.66 -30.04 11.39
CA PRO A 322 -9.96 -30.11 10.74
C PRO A 322 -10.08 -31.27 9.75
N ALA A 323 -11.22 -31.95 9.71
CA ALA A 323 -11.50 -33.02 8.76
C ALA A 323 -12.14 -32.51 7.44
N ALA A 324 -12.66 -31.28 7.43
CA ALA A 324 -13.31 -30.69 6.26
C ALA A 324 -12.33 -30.52 5.10
N PRO A 325 -12.66 -30.96 3.88
CA PRO A 325 -11.73 -30.99 2.74
C PRO A 325 -11.37 -29.62 2.17
N ASP A 326 -12.17 -28.60 2.45
CA ASP A 326 -11.99 -27.20 2.03
C ASP A 326 -11.16 -26.37 3.01
N VAL A 327 -10.86 -26.90 4.21
CA VAL A 327 -10.05 -26.23 5.22
C VAL A 327 -8.59 -26.63 5.08
N ASN A 328 -7.72 -25.70 4.66
CA ASN A 328 -6.30 -25.95 4.42
C ASN A 328 -5.37 -25.32 5.49
N SER A 329 -5.93 -24.62 6.48
CA SER A 329 -5.19 -24.05 7.60
C SER A 329 -6.04 -23.99 8.86
N LEU A 330 -5.36 -23.95 10.01
CA LEU A 330 -5.94 -23.82 11.33
C LEU A 330 -5.24 -22.68 12.07
N ALA A 331 -5.99 -21.65 12.47
CA ALA A 331 -5.49 -20.63 13.39
C ALA A 331 -5.57 -21.16 14.82
N TYR A 332 -4.43 -21.44 15.43
CA TYR A 332 -4.34 -22.01 16.76
C TYR A 332 -3.87 -20.96 17.78
N VAL A 333 -4.60 -20.82 18.89
CA VAL A 333 -4.23 -19.96 20.02
C VAL A 333 -3.62 -20.82 21.11
N LEU A 334 -2.32 -20.65 21.36
CA LEU A 334 -1.64 -21.35 22.44
C LEU A 334 -1.88 -20.63 23.77
N GLU A 335 -2.47 -21.32 24.70
CA GLU A 335 -2.61 -20.87 26.09
C GLU A 335 -1.33 -21.20 26.89
N THR A 336 -0.78 -20.21 27.56
CA THR A 336 0.42 -20.36 28.38
C THR A 336 0.21 -19.75 29.78
N PRO A 337 1.03 -20.10 30.79
CA PRO A 337 0.99 -19.47 32.12
C PRO A 337 1.25 -17.95 32.09
N TRP A 338 1.73 -17.42 30.97
CA TRP A 338 2.12 -16.03 30.76
C TRP A 338 1.10 -15.23 29.94
N GLY A 339 0.00 -15.84 29.53
CA GLY A 339 -1.03 -15.31 28.66
C GLY A 339 -1.11 -16.07 27.34
N ASN A 340 -2.12 -15.75 26.56
CA ASN A 340 -2.35 -16.38 25.27
C ASN A 340 -1.37 -15.81 24.23
N ALA A 341 -0.74 -16.70 23.45
CA ALA A 341 -0.01 -16.29 22.28
C ALA A 341 -0.96 -15.70 21.21
N LEU A 342 -0.43 -14.87 20.32
CA LEU A 342 -1.17 -14.49 19.10
C LEU A 342 -1.55 -15.74 18.30
N PRO A 343 -2.68 -15.75 17.57
CA PRO A 343 -3.05 -16.87 16.72
C PRO A 343 -1.91 -17.26 15.76
N PHE A 344 -1.52 -18.54 15.81
CA PHE A 344 -0.49 -19.12 14.97
C PHE A 344 -1.13 -20.01 13.90
N THR A 345 -0.74 -19.86 12.64
CA THR A 345 -1.34 -20.63 11.55
C THR A 345 -0.60 -21.95 11.36
N LEU A 346 -1.31 -23.05 11.51
CA LEU A 346 -0.86 -24.41 11.18
C LEU A 346 -1.46 -24.84 9.85
N GLY A 347 -0.67 -25.48 8.99
CA GLY A 347 -1.20 -26.09 7.76
C GLY A 347 -2.07 -27.31 8.03
N VAL A 348 -3.06 -27.59 7.15
CA VAL A 348 -3.82 -28.85 7.13
C VAL A 348 -3.45 -29.60 5.86
N SER A 349 -3.00 -30.83 6.00
CA SER A 349 -2.40 -31.63 4.92
C SER A 349 -3.15 -32.96 4.73
N ASP A 350 -3.26 -33.42 3.49
CA ASP A 350 -3.76 -34.76 3.16
C ASP A 350 -2.64 -35.82 3.21
N LEU A 351 -1.38 -35.38 3.45
CA LEU A 351 -0.23 -36.25 3.59
C LEU A 351 -0.08 -36.74 5.03
N TRP A 352 0.64 -37.83 5.21
CA TRP A 352 1.14 -38.23 6.50
C TRP A 352 2.27 -37.30 6.93
N GLU A 353 2.06 -36.56 8.01
CA GLU A 353 2.98 -35.54 8.48
C GLU A 353 3.87 -36.08 9.63
N THR A 354 5.15 -35.77 9.53
CA THR A 354 6.16 -36.18 10.50
C THR A 354 7.08 -35.02 10.88
N VAL A 355 7.80 -35.17 11.98
CA VAL A 355 8.91 -34.27 12.33
C VAL A 355 10.23 -34.98 12.03
N GLN A 356 11.27 -34.24 11.67
CA GLN A 356 12.61 -34.79 11.46
C GLN A 356 13.06 -35.54 12.70
N PRO A 357 13.33 -36.86 12.62
CA PRO A 357 13.85 -37.61 13.74
C PRO A 357 15.29 -37.19 14.05
N PRO A 358 15.78 -37.45 15.28
CA PRO A 358 17.17 -37.15 15.65
C PRO A 358 18.20 -37.77 14.70
N SER A 359 17.90 -38.97 14.18
CA SER A 359 18.70 -39.60 13.13
C SER A 359 18.28 -39.06 11.76
N LYS A 360 19.13 -38.26 11.12
CA LYS A 360 18.92 -37.72 9.77
C LYS A 360 18.94 -38.80 8.68
N GLU A 361 19.29 -40.05 9.01
CA GLU A 361 19.29 -41.19 8.08
C GLU A 361 17.96 -41.90 7.95
N SER A 362 16.95 -41.53 8.77
CA SER A 362 15.64 -42.13 8.68
C SER A 362 14.92 -41.69 7.40
N PRO A 363 14.55 -42.64 6.48
CA PRO A 363 13.86 -42.29 5.24
C PRO A 363 12.54 -41.60 5.52
N LEU A 364 12.19 -40.65 4.67
CA LEU A 364 10.84 -40.11 4.59
C LEU A 364 9.94 -41.07 3.83
N ALA A 365 8.90 -41.57 4.50
CA ALA A 365 7.89 -42.34 3.84
C ALA A 365 7.12 -41.45 2.83
N VAL A 366 6.99 -41.90 1.59
CA VAL A 366 6.32 -41.13 0.53
C VAL A 366 5.09 -41.88 0.00
N PRO A 367 3.97 -41.18 -0.28
CA PRO A 367 3.77 -39.77 -0.14
C PRO A 367 3.75 -39.31 1.34
N GLY A 368 4.40 -38.17 1.62
CA GLY A 368 4.47 -37.67 3.00
C GLY A 368 5.01 -36.27 3.13
N GLY A 369 4.82 -35.68 4.32
CA GLY A 369 5.35 -34.40 4.73
C GLY A 369 6.29 -34.54 5.93
N ARG A 370 7.30 -33.67 6.01
CA ARG A 370 8.23 -33.62 7.14
C ARG A 370 8.58 -32.20 7.52
N THR A 371 8.33 -31.83 8.77
CA THR A 371 8.81 -30.57 9.33
C THR A 371 10.22 -30.75 9.88
N SER A 372 11.14 -29.86 9.51
CA SER A 372 12.54 -29.90 9.90
C SER A 372 13.11 -28.50 10.10
N PHE A 373 14.38 -28.41 10.49
CA PHE A 373 15.16 -27.19 10.54
C PHE A 373 16.62 -27.48 10.15
N ILE A 374 17.33 -26.42 9.78
CA ILE A 374 18.73 -26.51 9.38
C ILE A 374 19.59 -26.07 10.57
N ASP A 375 20.47 -26.97 11.07
CA ASP A 375 21.22 -26.79 12.32
C ASP A 375 22.28 -25.69 12.29
N THR A 376 22.79 -25.34 11.09
CA THR A 376 23.88 -24.39 10.93
C THR A 376 23.48 -23.26 10.00
N ARG A 377 24.02 -22.08 10.29
CA ARG A 377 23.81 -20.90 9.43
C ARG A 377 24.33 -21.15 8.00
N PHE A 378 23.56 -20.82 6.99
CA PHE A 378 23.82 -21.17 5.58
C PHE A 378 24.03 -22.69 5.36
N GLY A 379 23.46 -23.49 6.22
CA GLY A 379 23.60 -24.95 6.17
C GLY A 379 22.63 -25.62 5.21
N SER A 380 22.63 -26.92 5.24
CA SER A 380 21.70 -27.79 4.53
C SER A 380 21.21 -28.92 5.40
N ASP A 381 20.03 -29.44 5.12
CA ASP A 381 19.43 -30.62 5.68
C ASP A 381 19.16 -31.65 4.59
N GLN A 382 19.09 -32.94 4.94
CA GLN A 382 19.00 -34.05 3.99
C GLN A 382 17.87 -34.99 4.34
N HIS A 383 17.13 -35.41 3.29
CA HIS A 383 16.05 -36.37 3.42
C HIS A 383 16.25 -37.50 2.42
N LEU A 384 16.20 -38.73 2.91
CA LEU A 384 16.25 -39.93 2.08
C LEU A 384 14.82 -40.33 1.69
N VAL A 385 14.61 -40.63 0.41
CA VAL A 385 13.35 -41.17 -0.13
C VAL A 385 13.61 -42.33 -1.06
N THR A 386 12.70 -43.29 -1.14
CA THR A 386 12.77 -44.39 -2.11
C THR A 386 11.70 -44.17 -3.16
N LEU A 387 12.08 -44.05 -4.43
CA LEU A 387 11.20 -43.74 -5.55
C LEU A 387 11.34 -44.79 -6.66
N LYS A 388 10.31 -44.97 -7.48
CA LYS A 388 10.26 -45.96 -8.57
C LYS A 388 10.40 -45.27 -9.94
N LYS A 389 11.11 -45.95 -10.84
CA LYS A 389 11.30 -45.49 -12.22
C LYS A 389 9.97 -45.20 -12.93
N GLY A 390 9.94 -44.06 -13.60
CA GLY A 390 8.78 -43.62 -14.38
C GLY A 390 7.70 -42.90 -13.62
N GLU A 391 7.80 -42.85 -12.28
CA GLU A 391 6.95 -41.99 -11.47
C GLU A 391 7.41 -40.53 -11.61
N THR A 392 6.48 -39.57 -11.42
CA THR A 392 6.79 -38.16 -11.32
C THR A 392 6.30 -37.66 -9.96
N TRP A 393 7.17 -37.05 -9.22
CA TRP A 393 6.91 -36.55 -7.87
C TRP A 393 6.98 -35.04 -7.81
N ARG A 394 6.03 -34.44 -7.12
CA ARG A 394 6.05 -33.02 -6.73
C ARG A 394 6.74 -32.91 -5.39
N ILE A 395 7.82 -32.14 -5.34
CA ILE A 395 8.66 -31.96 -4.16
C ILE A 395 8.71 -30.46 -3.87
N VAL A 396 8.28 -30.06 -2.67
CA VAL A 396 8.20 -28.64 -2.27
C VAL A 396 8.81 -28.47 -0.90
N ALA A 397 9.66 -27.46 -0.73
CA ALA A 397 10.14 -27.04 0.58
C ALA A 397 9.49 -25.70 0.97
N HIS A 398 8.58 -25.75 1.92
CA HIS A 398 7.81 -24.60 2.40
C HIS A 398 8.53 -23.90 3.56
N ALA A 399 8.96 -22.67 3.37
CA ALA A 399 9.45 -21.77 4.40
C ALA A 399 8.57 -20.52 4.47
N ARG A 400 8.46 -19.77 3.37
CA ARG A 400 7.65 -18.55 3.30
C ARG A 400 6.17 -18.84 3.58
N ALA A 401 5.64 -19.92 3.03
CA ALA A 401 4.25 -20.31 3.22
C ALA A 401 3.88 -20.61 4.68
N ILE A 402 4.85 -20.98 5.53
CA ILE A 402 4.65 -21.21 6.97
C ILE A 402 5.18 -20.08 7.85
N GLY A 403 5.53 -18.92 7.27
CA GLY A 403 6.02 -17.75 8.00
C GLY A 403 7.47 -17.84 8.49
N SER A 404 8.25 -18.85 8.04
CA SER A 404 9.67 -18.98 8.35
C SER A 404 10.51 -17.91 7.61
N PRO A 405 11.61 -17.43 8.23
CA PRO A 405 12.49 -16.45 7.60
C PRO A 405 13.48 -17.04 6.57
N LEU A 406 13.47 -18.36 6.37
CA LEU A 406 14.41 -19.04 5.49
C LEU A 406 14.13 -18.73 4.01
N ASP A 407 15.19 -18.74 3.23
CA ASP A 407 15.21 -18.69 1.77
C ASP A 407 15.86 -19.98 1.27
N LEU A 408 15.07 -20.88 0.68
CA LEU A 408 15.46 -22.27 0.51
C LEU A 408 15.83 -22.60 -0.95
N GLU A 409 16.86 -23.41 -1.11
CA GLU A 409 17.19 -24.12 -2.36
C GLU A 409 16.97 -25.63 -2.16
N LEU A 410 16.37 -26.28 -3.13
CA LEU A 410 16.09 -27.71 -3.14
C LEU A 410 16.92 -28.40 -4.23
N THR A 411 17.71 -29.41 -3.86
CA THR A 411 18.54 -30.19 -4.77
C THR A 411 18.29 -31.69 -4.59
N ILE A 412 18.19 -32.44 -5.68
CA ILE A 412 18.02 -33.90 -5.69
C ILE A 412 19.29 -34.58 -6.19
N PHE A 413 19.74 -35.56 -5.42
CA PHE A 413 20.87 -36.40 -5.77
C PHE A 413 20.45 -37.86 -5.92
N GLY A 414 21.04 -38.57 -6.89
CA GLY A 414 20.90 -40.01 -7.08
C GLY A 414 21.72 -40.79 -6.05
N ALA A 415 21.55 -42.12 -6.02
CA ALA A 415 22.30 -43.02 -5.17
C ALA A 415 23.83 -42.96 -5.44
N ASP A 416 24.21 -42.60 -6.65
CA ASP A 416 25.61 -42.41 -7.07
C ASP A 416 26.22 -41.07 -6.62
N GLY A 417 25.44 -40.24 -5.93
CA GLY A 417 25.82 -38.89 -5.49
C GLY A 417 25.78 -37.82 -6.58
N LYS A 418 25.34 -38.17 -7.80
CA LYS A 418 25.20 -37.21 -8.88
C LYS A 418 23.96 -36.31 -8.66
N GLN A 419 24.14 -35.00 -8.83
CA GLN A 419 23.05 -34.05 -8.84
C GLN A 419 22.15 -34.28 -10.09
N LEU A 420 20.87 -34.46 -9.87
CA LEU A 420 19.88 -34.73 -10.91
C LEU A 420 19.00 -33.54 -11.22
N ALA A 421 18.66 -32.76 -10.20
CA ALA A 421 17.83 -31.54 -10.34
C ALA A 421 18.11 -30.56 -9.21
N THR A 422 17.88 -29.27 -9.45
CA THR A 422 17.91 -28.21 -8.44
C THR A 422 16.93 -27.10 -8.80
N THR A 423 16.39 -26.44 -7.78
CA THR A 423 15.50 -25.27 -7.91
C THR A 423 15.62 -24.44 -6.62
N ASP A 424 15.43 -23.14 -6.73
CA ASP A 424 15.28 -22.23 -5.61
C ASP A 424 13.88 -21.58 -5.63
N ASP A 425 13.68 -20.46 -6.26
CA ASP A 425 12.42 -19.75 -6.34
C ASP A 425 11.52 -20.28 -7.47
N VAL A 426 10.21 -20.21 -7.24
CA VAL A 426 9.24 -20.33 -8.32
C VAL A 426 8.40 -19.06 -8.46
N PRO A 427 7.84 -18.77 -9.63
CA PRO A 427 7.07 -17.54 -9.84
C PRO A 427 5.99 -17.33 -8.76
N GLY A 428 6.12 -16.22 -8.01
CA GLY A 428 5.18 -15.80 -6.97
C GLY A 428 5.55 -16.19 -5.54
N THR A 429 6.59 -16.98 -5.31
CA THR A 429 7.07 -17.34 -3.97
C THR A 429 8.57 -17.65 -3.98
N THR A 430 9.23 -17.47 -2.82
CA THR A 430 10.60 -17.94 -2.57
C THR A 430 10.64 -19.37 -2.03
N ASP A 431 9.55 -20.11 -2.06
CA ASP A 431 9.53 -21.53 -1.70
C ASP A 431 9.82 -22.37 -2.95
N PRO A 432 10.88 -23.23 -2.95
CA PRO A 432 11.23 -24.04 -4.09
C PRO A 432 10.25 -25.18 -4.33
N GLU A 433 9.87 -25.38 -5.58
CA GLU A 433 9.04 -26.49 -6.04
C GLU A 433 9.66 -27.18 -7.26
N LEU A 434 9.66 -28.49 -7.27
CA LEU A 434 10.22 -29.30 -8.34
C LEU A 434 9.30 -30.45 -8.72
N ALA A 435 9.03 -30.60 -10.02
CA ALA A 435 8.45 -31.82 -10.59
C ALA A 435 9.59 -32.75 -11.03
N PHE A 436 9.81 -33.84 -10.29
CA PHE A 436 10.91 -34.77 -10.50
C PHE A 436 10.44 -36.06 -11.16
N ALA A 437 10.85 -36.29 -12.43
CA ALA A 437 10.65 -37.57 -13.11
C ALA A 437 11.75 -38.54 -12.72
N VAL A 438 11.39 -39.64 -12.12
CA VAL A 438 12.31 -40.64 -11.55
C VAL A 438 13.00 -41.45 -12.64
N PRO A 439 14.32 -41.39 -12.83
CA PRO A 439 15.03 -42.05 -13.90
C PRO A 439 15.28 -43.58 -13.69
N ALA A 440 15.33 -44.00 -12.45
CA ALA A 440 15.61 -45.38 -12.04
C ALA A 440 14.99 -45.69 -10.68
N ASP A 441 14.72 -46.98 -10.40
CA ASP A 441 14.34 -47.41 -9.06
C ASP A 441 15.51 -47.19 -8.06
N GLY A 442 15.22 -46.69 -6.87
CA GLY A 442 16.25 -46.57 -5.86
C GLY A 442 16.03 -45.48 -4.82
N ALA A 443 17.07 -45.29 -4.02
CA ALA A 443 17.13 -44.27 -3.01
C ALA A 443 17.62 -42.94 -3.62
N TYR A 444 16.95 -41.86 -3.27
CA TYR A 444 17.30 -40.49 -3.63
C TYR A 444 17.51 -39.66 -2.39
N ARG A 445 18.37 -38.68 -2.49
CA ARG A 445 18.65 -37.73 -1.43
C ARG A 445 18.18 -36.37 -1.83
N ILE A 446 17.21 -35.82 -1.10
CA ILE A 446 16.70 -34.47 -1.23
C ILE A 446 17.47 -33.60 -0.25
N VAL A 447 18.15 -32.59 -0.72
CA VAL A 447 18.90 -31.60 0.08
C VAL A 447 18.20 -30.28 0.05
N VAL A 448 17.92 -29.74 1.22
CA VAL A 448 17.31 -28.42 1.42
C VAL A 448 18.39 -27.50 2.01
N THR A 449 18.72 -26.43 1.33
CA THR A 449 19.81 -25.50 1.70
C THR A 449 19.24 -24.10 1.98
N ASP A 450 19.69 -23.45 3.06
CA ASP A 450 19.33 -22.07 3.37
C ASP A 450 20.26 -21.08 2.66
N ARG A 451 19.69 -20.15 1.89
CA ARG A 451 20.40 -19.07 1.21
C ARG A 451 20.35 -17.73 1.98
N SER A 452 19.40 -17.57 2.90
CA SER A 452 19.22 -16.33 3.69
C SER A 452 20.24 -16.16 4.81
N GLY A 453 20.84 -17.24 5.27
CA GLY A 453 21.69 -17.25 6.46
C GLY A 453 20.93 -17.09 7.78
N LYS A 454 19.62 -17.37 7.79
CA LYS A 454 18.76 -17.30 8.98
C LYS A 454 18.53 -18.66 9.63
N SER A 455 19.11 -19.72 9.09
CA SER A 455 19.18 -21.06 9.70
C SER A 455 20.10 -21.09 10.95
N GLY A 456 20.18 -22.23 11.61
CA GLY A 456 20.94 -22.43 12.85
C GLY A 456 20.09 -22.27 14.12
N SER A 457 18.77 -22.16 13.99
CA SER A 457 17.84 -22.06 15.12
C SER A 457 16.55 -22.84 14.84
N ARG A 458 16.00 -23.47 15.85
CA ARG A 458 14.69 -24.13 15.79
C ARG A 458 13.51 -23.15 15.58
N ALA A 459 13.73 -21.86 15.74
CA ALA A 459 12.77 -20.83 15.41
C ALA A 459 12.65 -20.57 13.89
N ALA A 460 13.52 -21.15 13.08
CA ALA A 460 13.55 -21.07 11.63
C ALA A 460 13.39 -22.48 11.04
N ASN A 461 12.16 -22.95 10.94
CA ASN A 461 11.81 -24.28 10.43
C ASN A 461 11.39 -24.22 8.95
N TYR A 462 11.26 -25.39 8.35
CA TYR A 462 10.65 -25.58 7.05
C TYR A 462 9.85 -26.88 7.01
N ARG A 463 8.98 -27.04 6.03
CA ARG A 463 8.23 -28.24 5.76
C ARG A 463 8.56 -28.76 4.35
N LEU A 464 9.11 -29.98 4.25
CA LEU A 464 9.28 -30.69 2.99
C LEU A 464 8.04 -31.54 2.73
N SER A 465 7.42 -31.40 1.55
CA SER A 465 6.37 -32.31 1.05
C SER A 465 6.85 -33.06 -0.18
N VAL A 466 6.60 -34.36 -0.22
CA VAL A 466 6.90 -35.25 -1.34
C VAL A 466 5.64 -36.02 -1.66
N GLU A 467 5.03 -35.71 -2.81
CA GLU A 467 3.77 -36.29 -3.24
C GLU A 467 3.78 -36.64 -4.74
N PRO A 468 3.00 -37.64 -5.17
CA PRO A 468 2.88 -37.89 -6.61
C PRO A 468 2.39 -36.64 -7.32
N GLN A 469 3.03 -36.31 -8.45
CA GLN A 469 2.57 -35.25 -9.32
C GLN A 469 1.19 -35.61 -9.88
N ARG A 470 0.18 -34.95 -9.40
CA ARG A 470 -1.21 -35.12 -9.86
C ARG A 470 -1.52 -34.14 -10.96
N GLU A 471 -2.43 -34.57 -11.85
CA GLU A 471 -3.04 -33.61 -12.76
C GLU A 471 -3.75 -32.52 -11.95
N ASP A 472 -3.48 -31.27 -12.29
CA ASP A 472 -4.19 -30.12 -11.71
C ASP A 472 -4.13 -28.91 -12.66
N VAL A 473 -4.89 -27.86 -12.32
CA VAL A 473 -4.89 -26.59 -13.03
C VAL A 473 -5.04 -25.43 -12.05
N THR A 474 -4.16 -24.45 -12.19
CA THR A 474 -4.26 -23.17 -11.49
C THR A 474 -4.69 -22.08 -12.47
N LEU A 475 -5.64 -21.25 -12.09
CA LEU A 475 -6.20 -20.20 -12.93
C LEU A 475 -5.96 -18.83 -12.32
N THR A 476 -5.67 -17.84 -13.17
CA THR A 476 -5.49 -16.45 -12.75
C THR A 476 -6.29 -15.53 -13.67
N MET A 477 -6.78 -14.43 -13.10
CA MET A 477 -7.54 -13.40 -13.81
C MET A 477 -7.31 -12.01 -13.17
N PRO A 478 -7.60 -10.91 -13.88
CA PRO A 478 -7.67 -9.58 -13.31
C PRO A 478 -8.68 -9.47 -12.16
N THR A 479 -8.47 -8.55 -11.25
CA THR A 479 -9.36 -8.31 -10.09
C THR A 479 -10.42 -7.24 -10.36
N GLN A 480 -10.28 -6.47 -11.45
CA GLN A 480 -11.23 -5.43 -11.85
C GLN A 480 -11.26 -5.29 -13.38
N LEU A 481 -12.39 -4.82 -13.90
CA LEU A 481 -12.55 -4.45 -15.29
C LEU A 481 -13.68 -3.42 -15.44
N GLY A 482 -13.40 -2.30 -16.14
CA GLY A 482 -14.41 -1.35 -16.60
C GLY A 482 -14.82 -1.63 -18.03
N ILE A 483 -16.14 -1.61 -18.32
CA ILE A 483 -16.70 -1.87 -19.64
C ILE A 483 -17.56 -0.65 -20.03
N PRO A 484 -17.13 0.18 -21.00
CA PRO A 484 -17.92 1.32 -21.43
C PRO A 484 -19.26 0.90 -22.04
N LEU A 485 -20.32 1.64 -21.72
CA LEU A 485 -21.66 1.39 -22.27
C LEU A 485 -21.64 1.31 -23.79
N GLY A 486 -22.34 0.32 -24.35
CA GLY A 486 -22.42 0.05 -25.78
C GLY A 486 -21.14 -0.52 -26.40
N THR A 487 -20.22 -1.07 -25.59
CA THR A 487 -18.95 -1.65 -26.07
C THR A 487 -18.70 -3.07 -25.53
N GLN A 488 -17.58 -3.63 -25.90
CA GLN A 488 -17.10 -4.92 -25.38
C GLN A 488 -15.85 -4.71 -24.53
N GLY A 489 -15.83 -5.35 -23.35
CA GLY A 489 -14.66 -5.54 -22.51
C GLY A 489 -14.04 -6.91 -22.74
N LYS A 490 -12.72 -7.01 -22.60
CA LYS A 490 -11.99 -8.27 -22.74
C LYS A 490 -11.39 -8.70 -21.41
N LEU A 491 -11.80 -9.86 -20.93
CA LEU A 491 -11.27 -10.46 -19.71
C LEU A 491 -10.40 -11.67 -20.09
N VAL A 492 -9.12 -11.60 -19.76
CA VAL A 492 -8.17 -12.68 -20.05
C VAL A 492 -8.01 -13.57 -18.83
N ILE A 493 -8.34 -14.85 -18.97
CA ILE A 493 -8.10 -15.89 -17.99
C ILE A 493 -6.88 -16.69 -18.42
N LYS A 494 -5.92 -16.90 -17.52
CA LYS A 494 -4.73 -17.72 -17.78
C LYS A 494 -4.79 -19.00 -16.95
N ALA A 495 -4.40 -20.11 -17.55
CA ALA A 495 -4.32 -21.43 -16.92
C ALA A 495 -2.88 -21.93 -16.91
N VAL A 496 -2.46 -22.47 -15.78
CA VAL A 496 -1.22 -23.24 -15.64
C VAL A 496 -1.62 -24.69 -15.40
N ARG A 497 -1.33 -25.55 -16.37
CA ARG A 497 -1.62 -26.97 -16.31
C ARG A 497 -0.43 -27.72 -15.72
N THR A 498 -0.68 -28.54 -14.72
CA THR A 498 0.37 -29.32 -14.03
C THR A 498 0.03 -30.81 -14.07
N GLY A 499 1.03 -31.65 -13.81
CA GLY A 499 0.85 -33.10 -13.75
C GLY A 499 0.38 -33.77 -15.05
N GLY A 500 0.54 -33.10 -16.20
CA GLY A 500 0.11 -33.62 -17.48
C GLY A 500 -1.36 -33.40 -17.83
N PHE A 501 -2.08 -32.57 -17.05
CA PHE A 501 -3.48 -32.24 -17.31
C PHE A 501 -3.68 -31.65 -18.73
N LYS A 502 -4.50 -32.29 -19.56
CA LYS A 502 -4.80 -31.91 -20.96
C LYS A 502 -6.30 -31.71 -21.22
N GLY A 503 -7.13 -31.77 -20.18
CA GLY A 503 -8.57 -31.62 -20.34
C GLY A 503 -9.01 -30.18 -20.66
N PRO A 504 -10.21 -29.98 -21.23
CA PRO A 504 -10.82 -28.67 -21.32
C PRO A 504 -11.18 -28.16 -19.91
N ILE A 505 -11.28 -26.82 -19.75
CA ILE A 505 -11.59 -26.19 -18.47
C ILE A 505 -12.85 -25.34 -18.65
N PRO A 506 -14.03 -25.87 -18.30
CA PRO A 506 -15.27 -25.09 -18.29
C PRO A 506 -15.21 -24.01 -17.19
N LEU A 507 -15.75 -22.83 -17.50
CA LEU A 507 -15.81 -21.66 -16.62
C LEU A 507 -17.24 -21.16 -16.48
N ALA A 508 -17.60 -20.64 -15.32
CA ALA A 508 -18.89 -20.01 -15.10
C ALA A 508 -18.80 -18.84 -14.12
N PHE A 509 -19.50 -17.75 -14.43
CA PHE A 509 -19.75 -16.66 -13.50
C PHE A 509 -20.96 -16.98 -12.62
N ASP A 510 -20.91 -16.60 -11.35
CA ASP A 510 -22.08 -16.64 -10.45
C ASP A 510 -23.12 -15.60 -10.85
N ARG A 511 -22.66 -14.44 -11.33
CA ARG A 511 -23.45 -13.30 -11.82
C ARG A 511 -22.62 -12.36 -12.67
N LEU A 512 -23.31 -11.48 -13.41
CA LEU A 512 -22.73 -10.33 -14.12
C LEU A 512 -23.49 -9.07 -13.73
N PRO A 513 -22.92 -7.87 -13.91
CA PRO A 513 -23.65 -6.61 -13.75
C PRO A 513 -24.85 -6.53 -14.70
N GLU A 514 -25.89 -5.80 -14.32
CA GLU A 514 -27.06 -5.58 -15.18
C GLU A 514 -26.64 -4.99 -16.54
N GLY A 515 -27.15 -5.57 -17.62
CA GLY A 515 -26.85 -5.16 -19.00
C GLY A 515 -25.51 -5.67 -19.54
N VAL A 516 -24.76 -6.47 -18.78
CA VAL A 516 -23.55 -7.15 -19.27
C VAL A 516 -23.86 -8.61 -19.58
N THR A 517 -23.44 -9.05 -20.76
CA THR A 517 -23.62 -10.42 -21.26
C THR A 517 -22.31 -11.00 -21.76
N THR A 518 -22.21 -12.32 -21.80
CA THR A 518 -21.09 -13.07 -22.38
C THR A 518 -21.60 -14.29 -23.11
N ALA A 519 -20.72 -15.06 -23.77
CA ALA A 519 -21.06 -16.33 -24.40
C ALA A 519 -21.67 -17.31 -23.38
N ALA A 520 -22.61 -18.12 -23.84
CA ALA A 520 -23.29 -19.10 -22.98
C ALA A 520 -22.32 -20.20 -22.48
N GLU A 521 -21.33 -20.56 -23.28
CA GLU A 521 -20.29 -21.51 -22.92
C GLU A 521 -18.92 -20.81 -22.86
N LEU A 522 -18.27 -20.92 -21.73
CA LEU A 522 -16.92 -20.42 -21.51
C LEU A 522 -16.02 -21.62 -21.21
N VAL A 523 -15.13 -21.96 -22.13
CA VAL A 523 -14.22 -23.11 -21.98
C VAL A 523 -12.83 -22.74 -22.45
N ILE A 524 -11.81 -23.00 -21.62
CA ILE A 524 -10.41 -22.99 -22.07
C ILE A 524 -10.18 -24.33 -22.79
N PRO A 525 -9.93 -24.36 -24.12
CA PRO A 525 -9.71 -25.60 -24.87
C PRO A 525 -8.52 -26.40 -24.32
N ALA A 526 -8.51 -27.69 -24.62
CA ALA A 526 -7.47 -28.61 -24.17
C ALA A 526 -6.04 -28.22 -24.64
N ASP A 527 -5.95 -27.61 -25.81
CA ASP A 527 -4.71 -27.19 -26.50
C ASP A 527 -4.28 -25.76 -26.16
N LYS A 528 -5.06 -25.04 -25.28
CA LYS A 528 -4.78 -23.66 -24.91
C LYS A 528 -4.58 -23.49 -23.42
N ASN A 529 -3.81 -22.47 -23.06
CA ASN A 529 -3.54 -22.06 -21.67
C ASN A 529 -4.14 -20.68 -21.33
N ASP A 530 -5.01 -20.16 -22.17
CA ASP A 530 -5.72 -18.90 -21.90
C ASP A 530 -7.09 -18.90 -22.61
N LEU A 531 -7.96 -18.03 -22.11
CA LEU A 531 -9.23 -17.67 -22.73
C LEU A 531 -9.43 -16.17 -22.61
N THR A 532 -9.75 -15.53 -23.71
CA THR A 532 -10.27 -14.16 -23.69
C THR A 532 -11.79 -14.23 -23.71
N ILE A 533 -12.42 -13.78 -22.65
CA ILE A 533 -13.87 -13.69 -22.51
C ILE A 533 -14.31 -12.31 -22.98
N ASP A 534 -15.14 -12.26 -24.02
CA ASP A 534 -15.78 -11.02 -24.45
C ASP A 534 -17.03 -10.76 -23.59
N LEU A 535 -17.02 -9.62 -22.89
CA LEU A 535 -18.11 -9.12 -22.06
C LEU A 535 -18.77 -7.95 -22.79
N THR A 536 -19.98 -8.14 -23.30
CA THR A 536 -20.72 -7.09 -24.03
C THR A 536 -21.60 -6.32 -23.06
N CYS A 537 -21.46 -5.00 -23.05
CA CYS A 537 -22.30 -4.10 -22.27
C CYS A 537 -23.33 -3.42 -23.19
N ALA A 538 -24.60 -3.49 -22.82
CA ALA A 538 -25.68 -2.80 -23.56
C ALA A 538 -25.53 -1.28 -23.47
N ALA A 539 -25.92 -0.57 -24.53
CA ALA A 539 -25.79 0.90 -24.56
C ALA A 539 -26.75 1.61 -23.57
N ASP A 540 -27.86 0.97 -23.26
CA ASP A 540 -28.90 1.44 -22.33
C ASP A 540 -28.79 0.83 -20.92
N ALA A 541 -27.70 0.11 -20.63
CA ALA A 541 -27.42 -0.44 -19.30
C ALA A 541 -27.27 0.67 -18.27
N PRO A 542 -27.59 0.43 -16.98
CA PRO A 542 -27.22 1.37 -15.91
C PRO A 542 -25.71 1.39 -15.69
N THR A 543 -25.20 2.54 -15.27
CA THR A 543 -23.83 2.62 -14.75
C THR A 543 -23.79 2.04 -13.33
N ASN A 544 -23.32 0.82 -13.18
CA ASN A 544 -23.23 0.07 -11.93
C ASN A 544 -22.00 -0.82 -11.87
N ALA A 545 -21.84 -1.55 -10.80
CA ALA A 545 -20.81 -2.57 -10.68
C ALA A 545 -21.29 -3.78 -9.86
N ALA A 546 -20.61 -4.91 -10.03
CA ALA A 546 -20.85 -6.10 -9.24
C ALA A 546 -19.55 -6.88 -8.98
N LEU A 547 -19.41 -7.41 -7.76
CA LEU A 547 -18.45 -8.46 -7.47
C LEU A 547 -18.93 -9.76 -8.11
N CYS A 548 -18.19 -10.28 -9.07
CA CYS A 548 -18.50 -11.49 -9.82
C CYS A 548 -17.48 -12.56 -9.46
N ARG A 549 -17.95 -13.75 -9.09
CA ARG A 549 -17.07 -14.90 -8.85
C ARG A 549 -17.00 -15.75 -10.11
N LEU A 550 -15.79 -16.08 -10.50
CA LEU A 550 -15.55 -17.03 -11.59
C LEU A 550 -15.10 -18.36 -11.01
N THR A 551 -15.74 -19.43 -11.43
CA THR A 551 -15.45 -20.82 -11.04
C THR A 551 -15.09 -21.64 -12.26
N ALA A 552 -14.16 -22.57 -12.09
CA ALA A 552 -13.80 -23.56 -13.09
C ALA A 552 -14.23 -24.96 -12.63
N THR A 553 -14.67 -25.81 -13.59
CA THR A 553 -15.10 -27.20 -13.34
C THR A 553 -14.36 -28.17 -14.26
N PRO A 554 -13.00 -28.25 -14.18
CA PRO A 554 -12.25 -29.23 -14.97
C PRO A 554 -12.56 -30.67 -14.52
N LYS A 555 -12.52 -31.62 -15.47
CA LYS A 555 -12.48 -33.05 -15.16
C LYS A 555 -11.02 -33.47 -14.96
N ILE A 556 -10.66 -33.76 -13.70
CA ILE A 556 -9.32 -34.20 -13.32
C ILE A 556 -9.40 -35.70 -13.03
N GLY A 557 -8.72 -36.53 -13.83
CA GLY A 557 -8.95 -37.98 -13.81
C GLY A 557 -10.41 -38.30 -14.16
N GLU A 558 -11.10 -38.99 -13.26
CA GLU A 558 -12.53 -39.31 -13.44
C GLU A 558 -13.48 -38.34 -12.74
N GLN A 559 -12.97 -37.38 -12.00
CA GLN A 559 -13.77 -36.46 -11.14
C GLN A 559 -13.90 -35.05 -11.74
N ILE A 560 -15.11 -34.49 -11.67
CA ILE A 560 -15.30 -33.05 -11.89
C ILE A 560 -14.96 -32.33 -10.60
N VAL A 561 -13.97 -31.48 -10.66
CA VAL A 561 -13.47 -30.72 -9.50
C VAL A 561 -13.84 -29.25 -9.65
N THR A 562 -14.47 -28.66 -8.62
CA THR A 562 -14.74 -27.23 -8.59
C THR A 562 -13.50 -26.48 -8.09
N ARG A 563 -12.99 -25.52 -8.90
CA ARG A 563 -11.87 -24.65 -8.59
C ARG A 563 -12.31 -23.19 -8.64
N PRO A 564 -12.15 -22.41 -7.54
CA PRO A 564 -12.36 -20.99 -7.63
C PRO A 564 -11.25 -20.36 -8.48
N VAL A 565 -11.61 -19.57 -9.48
CA VAL A 565 -10.65 -18.79 -10.27
C VAL A 565 -10.34 -17.49 -9.52
N GLY A 566 -11.38 -16.83 -9.01
CA GLY A 566 -11.25 -15.61 -8.23
C GLY A 566 -12.53 -14.77 -8.22
N THR A 567 -12.41 -13.59 -7.63
CA THR A 567 -13.46 -12.56 -7.63
C THR A 567 -12.97 -11.35 -8.40
N ILE A 568 -13.80 -10.82 -9.29
CA ILE A 568 -13.54 -9.62 -10.08
C ILE A 568 -14.65 -8.59 -9.85
N LEU A 569 -14.27 -7.32 -9.69
CA LEU A 569 -15.21 -6.21 -9.73
C LEU A 569 -15.39 -5.77 -11.20
N LEU A 570 -16.56 -6.07 -11.76
CA LEU A 570 -16.94 -5.62 -13.09
C LEU A 570 -17.77 -4.34 -12.96
N ALA A 571 -17.36 -3.27 -13.65
CA ALA A 571 -18.08 -1.99 -13.66
C ALA A 571 -18.51 -1.63 -15.08
N THR A 572 -19.75 -1.22 -15.27
CA THR A 572 -20.20 -0.56 -16.49
C THR A 572 -19.86 0.93 -16.39
N THR A 573 -19.18 1.47 -17.40
CA THR A 573 -18.60 2.81 -17.36
C THR A 573 -19.17 3.70 -18.47
N MET A 574 -19.06 5.01 -18.31
CA MET A 574 -19.46 5.98 -19.32
C MET A 574 -18.26 6.46 -20.13
N LYS A 575 -18.47 6.86 -21.36
CA LYS A 575 -17.41 7.46 -22.20
C LYS A 575 -17.06 8.87 -21.71
N ALA A 576 -15.80 9.29 -21.92
CA ALA A 576 -15.35 10.64 -21.62
C ALA A 576 -16.21 11.70 -22.34
N ARG A 577 -16.48 12.81 -21.67
CA ARG A 577 -17.28 13.93 -22.15
C ARG A 577 -16.48 15.19 -22.45
N ILE A 578 -15.24 15.21 -22.02
CA ILE A 578 -14.32 16.33 -22.24
C ILE A 578 -12.92 15.83 -22.51
N LYS A 579 -12.12 16.69 -23.15
CA LYS A 579 -10.67 16.55 -23.23
C LYS A 579 -10.05 17.89 -22.88
N LEU A 580 -9.03 17.87 -22.03
CA LEU A 580 -8.28 19.05 -21.60
C LEU A 580 -6.91 19.02 -22.27
N THR A 581 -6.49 20.14 -22.83
CA THR A 581 -5.16 20.27 -23.46
C THR A 581 -4.50 21.56 -22.99
N PRO A 582 -3.41 21.49 -22.21
CA PRO A 582 -2.66 22.68 -21.81
C PRO A 582 -1.93 23.30 -23.00
N GLU A 583 -1.91 24.63 -23.08
CA GLU A 583 -1.14 25.35 -24.08
C GLU A 583 0.24 25.75 -23.54
N GLY A 584 1.24 25.75 -24.40
CA GLY A 584 2.59 26.22 -24.06
C GLY A 584 3.27 25.38 -22.99
N LEU A 585 3.15 24.04 -23.05
CA LEU A 585 3.72 23.11 -22.08
C LEU A 585 5.22 23.28 -21.84
N ASP A 586 5.97 23.72 -22.86
CA ASP A 586 7.43 23.88 -22.81
C ASP A 586 7.89 25.34 -22.65
N ASP A 587 6.94 26.28 -22.62
CA ASP A 587 7.25 27.70 -22.46
C ASP A 587 7.70 28.02 -21.03
N VAL A 588 8.79 28.78 -20.89
CA VAL A 588 9.24 29.29 -19.59
C VAL A 588 8.62 30.63 -19.31
N ARG A 589 7.80 30.70 -18.28
CA ARG A 589 7.10 31.90 -17.85
C ARG A 589 7.61 32.41 -16.52
N LYS A 590 7.89 33.69 -16.45
CA LYS A 590 8.30 34.36 -15.22
C LYS A 590 7.06 34.65 -14.37
N VAL A 591 7.08 34.23 -13.12
CA VAL A 591 5.96 34.40 -12.20
C VAL A 591 6.51 34.87 -10.85
N HIS A 592 5.94 35.92 -10.29
CA HIS A 592 6.28 36.37 -8.94
C HIS A 592 5.86 35.32 -7.92
N ARG A 593 6.78 35.01 -6.99
CA ARG A 593 6.47 34.14 -5.86
C ARG A 593 5.43 34.78 -4.96
N GLY A 594 4.58 33.99 -4.34
CA GLY A 594 3.44 34.43 -3.56
C GLY A 594 2.31 35.00 -4.42
N SER A 595 2.27 34.74 -5.74
CA SER A 595 1.24 35.25 -6.64
C SER A 595 0.59 34.17 -7.48
N THR A 596 -0.48 34.52 -8.17
CA THR A 596 -1.25 33.58 -9.02
C THR A 596 -0.78 33.66 -10.46
N PHE A 597 -0.52 32.49 -11.05
CA PHE A 597 -0.25 32.31 -12.48
C PHE A 597 -1.51 31.78 -13.17
N LEU A 598 -1.82 32.32 -14.34
CA LEU A 598 -2.96 31.92 -15.16
C LEU A 598 -2.51 30.94 -16.25
N ALA A 599 -2.82 29.65 -16.07
CA ALA A 599 -2.44 28.59 -17.01
C ALA A 599 -3.49 28.46 -18.12
N PRO A 600 -3.13 28.65 -19.41
CA PRO A 600 -4.08 28.49 -20.50
C PRO A 600 -4.37 27.03 -20.80
N ILE A 601 -5.66 26.67 -20.83
CA ILE A 601 -6.16 25.30 -21.07
C ILE A 601 -7.20 25.34 -22.15
N LEU A 602 -6.98 24.57 -23.22
CA LEU A 602 -7.99 24.30 -24.25
C LEU A 602 -8.95 23.23 -23.78
N ILE A 603 -10.23 23.42 -24.11
CA ILE A 603 -11.32 22.52 -23.72
C ILE A 603 -12.02 22.02 -24.97
N GLU A 604 -11.98 20.72 -25.18
CA GLU A 604 -12.76 20.03 -26.20
C GLU A 604 -13.92 19.31 -25.50
N ARG A 605 -15.15 19.59 -25.94
CA ARG A 605 -16.35 18.92 -25.45
C ARG A 605 -16.70 17.78 -26.39
N LEU A 606 -16.88 16.57 -25.82
CA LEU A 606 -17.08 15.31 -26.55
C LEU A 606 -18.54 14.85 -26.41
N GLU A 607 -18.99 14.02 -27.33
CA GLU A 607 -20.32 13.37 -27.30
C GLU A 607 -21.47 14.36 -27.07
N GLY A 608 -21.35 15.58 -27.62
CA GLY A 608 -22.38 16.63 -27.51
C GLY A 608 -22.57 17.23 -26.12
N TYR A 609 -21.60 17.08 -25.21
CA TYR A 609 -21.70 17.64 -23.86
C TYR A 609 -21.65 19.16 -23.85
N THR A 610 -22.68 19.81 -23.27
CA THR A 610 -22.81 21.27 -23.16
C THR A 610 -22.85 21.76 -21.71
N GLY A 611 -22.78 20.84 -20.74
CA GLY A 611 -22.90 21.18 -19.32
C GLY A 611 -21.64 21.87 -18.73
N PRO A 612 -21.70 22.28 -17.46
CA PRO A 612 -20.59 22.90 -16.76
C PRO A 612 -19.45 21.90 -16.56
N ILE A 613 -18.21 22.42 -16.56
CA ILE A 613 -16.98 21.66 -16.26
C ILE A 613 -16.35 22.29 -15.03
N THR A 614 -16.04 21.49 -14.03
CA THR A 614 -15.27 21.93 -12.86
C THR A 614 -13.84 21.47 -13.02
N LEU A 615 -12.90 22.41 -12.94
CA LEU A 615 -11.47 22.13 -12.92
C LEU A 615 -10.95 22.19 -11.49
N GLU A 616 -10.19 21.17 -11.07
CA GLU A 616 -9.57 21.12 -9.76
C GLU A 616 -8.15 20.56 -9.84
N MET A 617 -7.26 21.07 -9.00
CA MET A 617 -5.91 20.51 -8.85
C MET A 617 -5.96 19.29 -7.93
N THR A 618 -5.43 18.14 -8.39
CA THR A 618 -5.48 16.86 -7.67
C THR A 618 -4.11 16.24 -7.44
N ALA A 619 -3.04 17.04 -7.50
CA ALA A 619 -1.71 16.53 -7.25
C ALA A 619 -0.91 17.44 -6.34
N LYS A 620 -0.20 16.82 -5.38
CA LYS A 620 0.87 17.48 -4.65
C LYS A 620 2.15 17.49 -5.47
N GLN A 621 2.91 18.56 -5.33
CA GLN A 621 4.24 18.65 -5.88
C GLN A 621 5.23 18.01 -4.92
N GLN A 622 6.16 17.22 -5.43
CA GLN A 622 7.20 16.62 -4.59
C GLN A 622 8.28 17.64 -4.20
N ARG A 623 8.69 17.61 -2.94
CA ARG A 623 9.81 18.38 -2.37
C ARG A 623 9.68 19.89 -2.63
N HIS A 624 10.77 20.53 -3.08
CA HIS A 624 10.89 21.97 -3.31
C HIS A 624 9.84 22.61 -4.23
N ARG A 625 8.92 21.81 -4.78
CA ARG A 625 7.82 22.26 -5.64
C ARG A 625 6.45 22.06 -5.02
N GLN A 626 6.39 21.56 -3.80
CA GLN A 626 5.13 21.47 -3.07
C GLN A 626 4.61 22.88 -2.80
N GLY A 627 3.29 23.01 -2.68
CA GLY A 627 2.62 24.27 -2.35
C GLY A 627 2.04 25.02 -3.53
N LEU A 628 2.23 24.57 -4.79
CA LEU A 628 1.34 25.01 -5.86
C LEU A 628 -0.09 24.64 -5.49
N ALA A 629 -0.97 25.58 -5.49
CA ALA A 629 -2.37 25.41 -5.12
C ALA A 629 -3.29 26.06 -6.16
N SER A 630 -4.51 25.56 -6.29
CA SER A 630 -5.55 26.20 -7.04
C SER A 630 -6.88 25.87 -6.37
N GLU A 631 -7.78 26.82 -6.40
CA GLU A 631 -9.16 26.62 -6.00
C GLU A 631 -9.94 25.93 -7.13
N GLU A 632 -11.09 25.39 -6.80
CA GLU A 632 -12.03 24.87 -7.76
C GLU A 632 -12.45 25.98 -8.75
N PHE A 633 -12.35 25.70 -10.04
CA PHE A 633 -12.65 26.65 -11.10
C PHE A 633 -13.74 26.10 -12.02
N VAL A 634 -14.86 26.80 -12.09
CA VAL A 634 -15.97 26.44 -12.99
C VAL A 634 -15.76 27.06 -14.36
N VAL A 635 -15.65 26.22 -15.39
CA VAL A 635 -15.52 26.63 -16.79
C VAL A 635 -16.88 27.11 -17.31
N PRO A 636 -16.98 28.32 -17.89
CA PRO A 636 -18.21 28.79 -18.54
C PRO A 636 -18.66 27.83 -19.67
N PRO A 637 -19.97 27.62 -19.86
CA PRO A 637 -20.49 26.63 -20.81
C PRO A 637 -19.96 26.77 -22.25
N GLU A 638 -19.76 27.99 -22.70
CA GLU A 638 -19.33 28.31 -24.07
C GLU A 638 -17.81 28.39 -24.22
N ALA A 639 -17.05 28.28 -23.12
CA ALA A 639 -15.60 28.44 -23.16
C ALA A 639 -14.93 27.25 -23.81
N LEU A 640 -14.14 27.50 -24.85
CA LEU A 640 -13.22 26.55 -25.50
C LEU A 640 -11.78 26.70 -24.99
N ARG A 641 -11.52 27.77 -24.25
CA ARG A 641 -10.24 28.10 -23.65
C ARG A 641 -10.49 28.82 -22.33
N VAL A 642 -9.73 28.44 -21.29
CA VAL A 642 -9.76 29.14 -20.00
C VAL A 642 -8.35 29.37 -19.50
N GLU A 643 -8.23 30.34 -18.59
CA GLU A 643 -7.01 30.60 -17.83
C GLU A 643 -7.20 30.06 -16.42
N TYR A 644 -6.62 28.91 -16.17
CA TYR A 644 -6.72 28.22 -14.88
C TYR A 644 -5.77 28.85 -13.85
N PRO A 645 -6.27 29.40 -12.72
CA PRO A 645 -5.45 30.08 -11.74
C PRO A 645 -4.62 29.10 -10.89
N ILE A 646 -3.32 29.30 -10.85
CA ILE A 646 -2.39 28.50 -10.04
C ILE A 646 -1.63 29.43 -9.11
N PHE A 647 -1.78 29.21 -7.81
CA PHE A 647 -1.02 29.93 -6.80
C PHE A 647 0.41 29.39 -6.70
N VAL A 648 1.40 30.25 -6.75
CA VAL A 648 2.83 29.95 -6.61
C VAL A 648 3.29 30.50 -5.27
N PRO A 649 3.62 29.65 -4.26
CA PRO A 649 3.95 30.12 -2.91
C PRO A 649 5.24 30.96 -2.87
N GLU A 650 5.34 31.85 -1.90
CA GLU A 650 6.45 32.77 -1.73
C GLU A 650 7.79 32.05 -1.51
N TRP A 651 7.76 30.96 -0.80
CA TRP A 651 8.95 30.15 -0.45
C TRP A 651 9.40 29.23 -1.60
N MET A 652 8.69 29.20 -2.74
CA MET A 652 9.07 28.32 -3.85
C MET A 652 10.44 28.68 -4.40
N GLU A 653 11.24 27.67 -4.70
CA GLU A 653 12.55 27.83 -5.31
C GLU A 653 12.48 28.40 -6.73
N THR A 654 13.54 29.09 -7.11
CA THR A 654 13.73 29.70 -8.44
C THR A 654 14.12 28.69 -9.52
N THR A 655 13.71 27.43 -9.41
CA THR A 655 14.04 26.41 -10.40
C THR A 655 12.93 26.24 -11.44
N LYS A 656 13.35 25.94 -12.69
CA LYS A 656 12.42 25.66 -13.79
C LYS A 656 11.51 24.48 -13.47
N THR A 657 10.25 24.62 -13.85
CA THR A 657 9.19 23.61 -13.99
C THR A 657 8.56 23.12 -12.70
N SER A 658 7.27 23.21 -12.69
CA SER A 658 6.39 22.45 -11.81
C SER A 658 5.50 21.56 -12.66
N ARG A 659 5.24 20.36 -12.13
CA ARG A 659 4.23 19.47 -12.67
C ARG A 659 3.07 19.41 -11.68
N MET A 660 1.87 19.46 -12.20
CA MET A 660 0.66 19.29 -11.42
C MET A 660 -0.32 18.43 -12.18
N ILE A 661 -1.26 17.84 -11.50
CA ILE A 661 -2.36 17.10 -12.10
C ILE A 661 -3.62 17.94 -11.95
N LEU A 662 -4.29 18.16 -13.08
CA LEU A 662 -5.57 18.83 -13.19
C LEU A 662 -6.63 17.79 -13.53
N ASN A 663 -7.73 17.77 -12.78
CA ASN A 663 -8.93 17.05 -13.14
C ASN A 663 -9.99 18.02 -13.68
N GLY A 664 -10.65 17.62 -14.77
CA GLY A 664 -11.91 18.19 -15.18
C GLY A 664 -13.04 17.26 -14.79
N ALA A 665 -13.98 17.73 -13.97
CA ALA A 665 -15.14 16.98 -13.54
C ALA A 665 -16.39 17.46 -14.28
N VAL A 666 -17.21 16.51 -14.78
CA VAL A 666 -18.50 16.78 -15.43
C VAL A 666 -19.58 15.89 -14.85
N LYS A 667 -20.79 16.43 -14.70
CA LYS A 667 -21.96 15.68 -14.26
C LYS A 667 -22.82 15.33 -15.49
N VAL A 668 -23.12 14.03 -15.64
CA VAL A 668 -23.86 13.47 -16.77
C VAL A 668 -24.89 12.49 -16.29
N ALA A 669 -26.08 12.48 -16.86
CA ALA A 669 -27.05 11.43 -16.60
C ALA A 669 -26.64 10.12 -17.32
N ASP A 670 -26.70 9.00 -16.60
CA ASP A 670 -26.59 7.66 -17.22
C ASP A 670 -27.89 7.33 -17.99
N PRO A 671 -27.95 6.24 -18.78
CA PRO A 671 -29.15 5.88 -19.53
C PRO A 671 -30.42 5.65 -18.67
N LYS A 672 -30.26 5.45 -17.36
CA LYS A 672 -31.37 5.30 -16.42
C LYS A 672 -31.71 6.61 -15.69
N GLY A 673 -31.05 7.72 -16.05
CA GLY A 673 -31.29 9.05 -15.50
C GLY A 673 -30.53 9.38 -14.22
N ASN A 674 -29.66 8.48 -13.71
CA ASN A 674 -28.86 8.75 -12.52
C ASN A 674 -27.70 9.69 -12.88
N VAL A 675 -27.51 10.73 -12.05
CA VAL A 675 -26.39 11.65 -12.21
C VAL A 675 -25.08 10.97 -11.84
N ARG A 676 -24.12 10.97 -12.78
CA ARG A 676 -22.78 10.41 -12.63
C ARG A 676 -21.73 11.50 -12.80
N THR A 677 -20.64 11.38 -12.07
CA THR A 677 -19.50 12.28 -12.19
C THR A 677 -18.39 11.62 -13.01
N LEU A 678 -18.05 12.22 -14.15
CA LEU A 678 -16.95 11.76 -14.98
C LEU A 678 -15.73 12.66 -14.77
N LEU A 679 -14.56 12.03 -14.66
CA LEU A 679 -13.30 12.68 -14.43
C LEU A 679 -12.38 12.53 -15.64
N GLN A 680 -11.75 13.64 -16.03
CA GLN A 680 -10.71 13.70 -17.03
C GLN A 680 -9.46 14.28 -16.41
N ARG A 681 -8.39 13.47 -16.32
CA ARG A 681 -7.10 13.90 -15.77
C ARG A 681 -6.21 14.44 -16.89
N GLN A 682 -5.51 15.52 -16.58
CA GLN A 682 -4.46 16.07 -17.42
C GLN A 682 -3.24 16.45 -16.58
N GLU A 683 -2.08 15.96 -16.96
CA GLU A 683 -0.82 16.45 -16.39
C GLU A 683 -0.53 17.83 -16.98
N LEU A 684 -0.40 18.82 -16.12
CA LEU A 684 0.06 20.16 -16.48
C LEU A 684 1.57 20.23 -16.24
N ARG A 685 2.32 20.47 -17.32
CA ARG A 685 3.72 20.85 -17.25
C ARG A 685 3.79 22.33 -17.51
N ILE A 686 4.00 23.12 -16.47
CA ILE A 686 4.13 24.56 -16.63
C ILE A 686 5.57 24.92 -16.33
N GLY A 687 6.26 25.52 -17.30
CA GLY A 687 7.57 26.10 -17.12
C GLY A 687 7.42 27.41 -16.35
N ILE A 688 7.35 27.36 -15.02
CA ILE A 688 7.39 28.56 -14.18
C ILE A 688 8.84 28.83 -13.78
N LEU A 689 9.29 30.06 -14.00
CA LEU A 689 10.50 30.60 -13.39
C LEU A 689 10.07 31.60 -12.31
N PRO A 690 10.09 31.20 -11.02
CA PRO A 690 9.69 32.09 -9.95
C PRO A 690 10.65 33.30 -9.84
N GLU A 691 10.07 34.49 -9.81
CA GLU A 691 10.79 35.75 -9.58
C GLU A 691 10.67 36.23 -8.12
N GLY A 692 11.15 37.44 -7.81
CA GLY A 692 11.01 38.04 -6.50
C GLY A 692 9.57 38.11 -6.01
N ALA A 693 9.33 38.01 -4.72
CA ALA A 693 8.00 38.08 -4.15
C ALA A 693 7.41 39.48 -4.23
N LEU A 694 6.11 39.59 -4.53
CA LEU A 694 5.38 40.87 -4.48
C LEU A 694 5.16 41.37 -3.05
N MET A 695 5.17 40.46 -2.08
CA MET A 695 4.95 40.73 -0.67
C MET A 695 5.80 39.80 0.18
N LYS A 696 6.31 40.26 1.31
CA LYS A 696 7.00 39.47 2.33
C LYS A 696 6.49 39.83 3.69
N LEU A 697 6.18 38.83 4.49
CA LEU A 697 5.82 38.93 5.89
C LEU A 697 6.98 38.44 6.75
N SER A 698 7.32 39.17 7.80
CA SER A 698 8.30 38.76 8.81
C SER A 698 7.81 39.14 10.20
N HIS A 699 8.42 38.56 11.23
CA HIS A 699 8.19 38.91 12.63
C HIS A 699 9.50 39.32 13.30
N THR A 700 9.38 40.10 14.32
CA THR A 700 10.52 40.53 15.18
C THR A 700 10.47 39.88 16.56
N ALA A 701 9.53 38.96 16.77
CA ALA A 701 9.47 38.17 18.00
C ALA A 701 10.71 37.26 18.11
N GLY A 702 11.39 37.33 19.28
CA GLY A 702 12.45 36.41 19.65
C GLY A 702 11.88 35.07 20.12
N GLU A 703 12.66 34.31 20.87
CA GLU A 703 12.18 33.10 21.55
C GLU A 703 11.08 33.44 22.55
N LEU A 704 9.90 32.92 22.35
CA LEU A 704 8.75 33.15 23.22
C LEU A 704 8.52 31.94 24.12
N THR A 705 8.53 32.13 25.43
CA THR A 705 8.09 31.14 26.41
C THR A 705 6.87 31.66 27.13
N VAL A 706 5.76 30.92 27.10
CA VAL A 706 4.47 31.35 27.62
C VAL A 706 3.77 30.24 28.42
N ALA A 707 2.85 30.64 29.30
CA ALA A 707 1.99 29.70 30.01
C ALA A 707 0.77 29.26 29.13
N PRO A 708 0.19 28.06 29.33
CA PRO A 708 -1.11 27.74 28.79
C PRO A 708 -2.17 28.80 29.16
N GLY A 709 -3.11 29.05 28.25
CA GLY A 709 -4.17 30.06 28.46
C GLY A 709 -3.75 31.52 28.32
N SER A 710 -2.50 31.81 27.92
CA SER A 710 -2.00 33.18 27.77
C SER A 710 -2.30 33.76 26.37
N GLU A 711 -2.16 35.10 26.27
CA GLU A 711 -2.16 35.82 24.99
C GLU A 711 -0.72 36.20 24.60
N ILE A 712 -0.42 36.02 23.33
CA ILE A 712 0.87 36.37 22.74
C ILE A 712 0.65 37.48 21.72
N ARG A 713 1.36 38.61 21.89
CA ARG A 713 1.39 39.67 20.89
C ARG A 713 2.60 39.48 19.98
N ILE A 714 2.38 39.14 18.71
CA ILE A 714 3.43 38.90 17.73
C ILE A 714 3.56 40.14 16.84
N PRO A 715 4.67 40.89 16.94
CA PRO A 715 4.92 42.04 16.09
C PRO A 715 5.32 41.58 14.71
N LEU A 716 4.69 42.15 13.67
CA LEU A 716 4.83 41.78 12.27
C LEU A 716 5.29 42.97 11.45
N ALA A 717 6.16 42.69 10.49
CA ALA A 717 6.58 43.64 9.46
C ALA A 717 6.23 43.13 8.08
N LEU A 718 5.61 43.94 7.25
CA LEU A 718 5.15 43.65 5.91
C LEU A 718 5.89 44.52 4.89
N SER A 719 6.68 43.87 4.03
CA SER A 719 7.32 44.53 2.88
C SER A 719 6.54 44.23 1.61
N ARG A 720 6.33 45.26 0.78
CA ARG A 720 5.61 45.19 -0.50
C ARG A 720 6.51 45.66 -1.64
N ALA A 721 6.40 45.00 -2.80
CA ALA A 721 6.93 45.56 -4.04
C ALA A 721 6.16 46.84 -4.47
N ALA A 722 6.82 47.73 -5.17
CA ALA A 722 6.22 49.01 -5.56
C ALA A 722 4.94 48.87 -6.41
N GLU A 723 4.81 47.80 -7.12
CA GLU A 723 3.66 47.43 -7.97
C GLU A 723 2.50 46.78 -7.21
N PHE A 724 2.67 46.49 -5.90
CA PHE A 724 1.65 45.83 -5.10
C PHE A 724 1.15 46.76 -3.98
N ARG A 725 0.07 47.48 -4.23
CA ARG A 725 -0.54 48.46 -3.34
C ARG A 725 -1.96 48.07 -2.95
N ALA A 726 -2.14 46.89 -2.40
CA ALA A 726 -3.42 46.43 -1.91
C ALA A 726 -3.48 46.40 -0.38
N PRO A 727 -4.66 46.51 0.24
CA PRO A 727 -4.85 46.15 1.64
C PRO A 727 -4.49 44.67 1.84
N VAL A 728 -3.89 44.34 2.98
CA VAL A 728 -3.44 43.00 3.31
C VAL A 728 -4.07 42.53 4.62
N GLN A 729 -4.81 41.45 4.57
CA GLN A 729 -5.32 40.76 5.74
C GLN A 729 -4.26 39.82 6.27
N ILE A 730 -4.06 39.82 7.60
CA ILE A 730 -3.11 38.92 8.28
C ILE A 730 -3.88 38.07 9.28
N GLU A 731 -3.69 36.78 9.21
CA GLU A 731 -4.39 35.79 10.01
C GLU A 731 -3.48 34.66 10.53
N LEU A 732 -3.90 33.97 11.57
CA LEU A 732 -3.26 32.75 12.07
C LEU A 732 -3.78 31.54 11.29
N ILE A 733 -2.89 30.74 10.77
CA ILE A 733 -3.20 29.44 10.18
C ILE A 733 -2.86 28.37 11.21
N ALA A 734 -3.89 27.85 11.88
CA ALA A 734 -3.74 26.75 12.81
C ALA A 734 -3.63 25.42 12.03
N ASP A 735 -2.67 24.62 12.39
CA ASP A 735 -2.57 23.25 11.88
C ASP A 735 -3.66 22.34 12.49
N GLU A 736 -3.76 21.10 12.03
CA GLU A 736 -4.75 20.15 12.53
C GLU A 736 -4.62 19.86 14.04
N THR A 737 -3.38 19.92 14.58
CA THR A 737 -3.12 19.67 16.00
C THR A 737 -3.48 20.87 16.88
N GLN A 738 -3.55 22.06 16.29
CA GLN A 738 -3.82 23.33 16.93
C GLN A 738 -5.26 23.81 16.77
N THR A 739 -5.99 23.25 15.81
CA THR A 739 -7.38 23.63 15.49
C THR A 739 -8.28 23.53 16.73
N GLY A 740 -8.93 24.65 17.07
CA GLY A 740 -9.77 24.79 18.28
C GLY A 740 -9.00 24.98 19.58
N LEU A 741 -7.66 24.92 19.56
CA LEU A 741 -6.80 25.12 20.73
C LEU A 741 -6.13 26.50 20.76
N VAL A 742 -5.96 27.11 19.59
CA VAL A 742 -5.42 28.47 19.44
C VAL A 742 -6.34 29.32 18.58
N ALA A 743 -6.37 30.65 18.84
CA ALA A 743 -7.20 31.56 18.05
C ALA A 743 -6.51 32.92 17.94
N ALA A 744 -6.73 33.62 16.85
CA ALA A 744 -6.36 35.02 16.66
C ALA A 744 -7.42 35.71 15.81
N ALA A 745 -7.75 36.96 16.16
CA ALA A 745 -8.58 37.81 15.31
C ALA A 745 -7.70 38.35 14.17
N PRO A 746 -8.15 38.19 12.87
CA PRO A 746 -7.41 38.75 11.75
C PRO A 746 -7.25 40.27 11.86
N ILE A 747 -6.14 40.79 11.37
CA ILE A 747 -5.89 42.24 11.25
C ILE A 747 -5.74 42.60 9.77
N THR A 748 -6.06 43.86 9.42
CA THR A 748 -5.87 44.40 8.08
C THR A 748 -4.89 45.54 8.10
N LEU A 749 -3.83 45.46 7.26
CA LEU A 749 -2.90 46.56 7.03
C LEU A 749 -3.25 47.29 5.73
N THR A 750 -3.37 48.61 5.82
CA THR A 750 -3.58 49.46 4.65
C THR A 750 -2.32 49.48 3.76
N PRO A 751 -2.40 49.95 2.50
CA PRO A 751 -1.24 50.03 1.62
C PRO A 751 -0.05 50.86 2.22
N GLU A 752 -0.35 51.81 3.10
CA GLU A 752 0.63 52.72 3.71
C GLU A 752 1.25 52.14 5.00
N GLN A 753 0.62 51.10 5.56
CA GLN A 753 1.10 50.47 6.80
C GLN A 753 2.09 49.34 6.46
N ALA A 754 3.26 49.40 7.07
CA ALA A 754 4.30 48.38 6.96
C ALA A 754 4.38 47.46 8.19
N ASP A 755 3.78 47.84 9.30
CA ASP A 755 3.90 47.15 10.58
C ASP A 755 2.51 46.89 11.18
N GLY A 756 2.44 45.83 11.98
CA GLY A 756 1.23 45.41 12.68
C GLY A 756 1.57 44.44 13.82
N ALA A 757 0.56 43.99 14.55
CA ALA A 757 0.76 42.93 15.54
C ALA A 757 -0.45 42.03 15.59
N LEU A 758 -0.23 40.72 15.50
CA LEU A 758 -1.26 39.71 15.68
C LEU A 758 -1.28 39.24 17.13
N VAL A 759 -2.48 39.18 17.74
CA VAL A 759 -2.66 38.66 19.10
C VAL A 759 -3.18 37.23 18.98
N VAL A 760 -2.37 36.29 19.42
CA VAL A 760 -2.69 34.84 19.44
C VAL A 760 -3.08 34.44 20.86
N ARG A 761 -4.24 33.83 21.04
CA ARG A 761 -4.76 33.30 22.31
C ARG A 761 -4.57 31.80 22.34
N LEU A 762 -3.94 31.31 23.40
CA LEU A 762 -3.73 29.89 23.65
C LEU A 762 -4.82 29.36 24.59
N GLY A 763 -5.33 28.17 24.32
CA GLY A 763 -6.16 27.41 25.26
C GLY A 763 -5.35 26.81 26.41
N ASN A 764 -6.05 26.30 27.41
CA ASN A 764 -5.46 25.58 28.57
C ASN A 764 -5.29 24.07 28.31
N ASP A 765 -5.19 23.65 27.07
CA ASP A 765 -5.10 22.23 26.71
C ASP A 765 -3.66 21.72 26.88
N PRO A 766 -3.43 20.58 27.59
CA PRO A 766 -2.10 19.98 27.73
C PRO A 766 -1.42 19.62 26.41
N ARG A 767 -2.17 19.45 25.34
CA ARG A 767 -1.65 19.18 23.99
C ARG A 767 -0.82 20.33 23.43
N LEU A 768 -1.00 21.53 23.93
CA LEU A 768 -0.18 22.70 23.58
C LEU A 768 1.15 22.77 24.31
N ASN A 769 1.41 21.92 25.31
CA ASN A 769 2.68 21.95 26.06
C ASN A 769 3.86 21.57 25.15
N GLY A 770 4.99 22.23 25.33
CA GLY A 770 6.20 22.05 24.53
C GLY A 770 6.35 23.12 23.43
N GLU A 771 7.15 22.80 22.42
CA GLU A 771 7.37 23.69 21.28
C GLU A 771 6.15 23.70 20.36
N GLN A 772 5.69 24.90 20.02
CA GLN A 772 4.61 25.15 19.06
C GLN A 772 5.12 26.02 17.92
N SER A 773 4.66 25.73 16.72
CA SER A 773 4.99 26.49 15.51
C SER A 773 3.71 27.15 14.99
N PHE A 774 3.61 28.49 15.05
CA PHE A 774 2.46 29.23 14.56
C PHE A 774 2.74 29.83 13.19
N THR A 775 1.98 29.42 12.19
CA THR A 775 2.04 30.02 10.84
C THR A 775 1.13 31.23 10.77
N ILE A 776 1.69 32.37 10.41
CA ILE A 776 0.97 33.62 10.19
C ILE A 776 0.99 33.91 8.69
N ARG A 777 -0.18 34.13 8.12
CA ARG A 777 -0.38 34.34 6.69
C ARG A 777 -0.88 35.76 6.43
N ALA A 778 -0.27 36.42 5.47
CA ALA A 778 -0.72 37.70 4.92
C ALA A 778 -1.31 37.46 3.53
N VAL A 779 -2.49 37.98 3.27
CA VAL A 779 -3.21 37.87 2.01
C VAL A 779 -3.63 39.23 1.51
N GLY A 780 -3.25 39.59 0.30
CA GLY A 780 -3.77 40.74 -0.43
C GLY A 780 -4.23 40.32 -1.84
N LEU A 781 -5.01 41.12 -2.51
CA LEU A 781 -5.50 40.83 -3.86
C LEU A 781 -4.83 41.71 -4.89
N LYS A 782 -4.07 41.12 -5.82
CA LYS A 782 -3.58 41.80 -7.02
C LYS A 782 -4.76 41.99 -8.00
N ASP A 783 -4.88 43.21 -8.52
CA ASP A 783 -5.95 43.60 -9.42
C ASP A 783 -7.38 43.32 -8.85
N GLY A 784 -7.51 43.37 -7.51
CA GLY A 784 -8.75 43.11 -6.81
C GLY A 784 -9.27 41.68 -6.90
N ARG A 785 -8.52 40.75 -7.48
CA ARG A 785 -8.99 39.39 -7.77
C ARG A 785 -8.02 38.29 -7.37
N TRP A 786 -6.74 38.45 -7.68
CA TRP A 786 -5.79 37.34 -7.55
C TRP A 786 -5.02 37.38 -6.24
N PRO A 787 -5.03 36.31 -5.45
CA PRO A 787 -4.35 36.32 -4.15
C PRO A 787 -2.83 36.46 -4.31
N VAL A 788 -2.27 37.33 -3.49
CA VAL A 788 -0.84 37.45 -3.20
C VAL A 788 -0.69 37.08 -1.73
N ILE A 789 0.10 36.04 -1.44
CA ILE A 789 0.23 35.46 -0.11
C ILE A 789 1.70 35.43 0.31
N ALA A 790 1.95 35.83 1.56
CA ALA A 790 3.23 35.65 2.23
C ALA A 790 3.01 35.05 3.61
N GLU A 791 3.92 34.21 4.07
CA GLU A 791 3.84 33.51 5.34
C GLU A 791 5.09 33.71 6.17
N THR A 792 4.93 33.68 7.49
CA THR A 792 6.03 33.62 8.46
C THR A 792 5.66 32.66 9.59
N THR A 793 6.68 31.99 10.15
CA THR A 793 6.48 31.03 11.24
C THR A 793 7.13 31.53 12.51
N VAL A 794 6.38 31.50 13.61
CA VAL A 794 6.83 31.90 14.94
C VAL A 794 6.90 30.68 15.85
N LEU A 795 8.07 30.43 16.44
CA LEU A 795 8.26 29.34 17.40
C LEU A 795 7.93 29.84 18.81
N VAL A 796 7.13 29.09 19.54
CA VAL A 796 6.68 29.43 20.91
C VAL A 796 6.80 28.18 21.78
N THR A 797 7.46 28.29 22.91
CA THR A 797 7.51 27.23 23.92
C THR A 797 6.41 27.46 24.94
N VAL A 798 5.46 26.56 25.05
CA VAL A 798 4.39 26.59 26.05
C VAL A 798 4.79 25.71 27.23
N ARG A 799 4.93 26.32 28.41
CA ARG A 799 5.26 25.61 29.66
C ARG A 799 4.22 25.94 30.74
N PRO A 800 3.69 24.91 31.44
CA PRO A 800 2.89 25.18 32.65
C PRO A 800 3.70 26.07 33.60
N GLY A 801 3.09 27.11 34.14
CA GLY A 801 3.72 27.93 35.14
C GLY A 801 4.15 27.07 36.32
N SER A 802 5.38 27.32 36.86
CA SER A 802 5.89 26.66 38.06
C SER A 802 5.11 27.08 39.29
#